data_aef9c0d414c72ec42bb2a5a83eb48710
#
_entry.id   aef9c0d414c72ec42bb2a5a83eb48710
#
_cell.length_a   1.000
_cell.length_b   1.000
_cell.length_c   1.000
_cell.angle_alpha   90.00
_cell.angle_beta   90.00
_cell.angle_gamma   90.00
#
_symmetry.space_group_name_H-M   'P 1'
#
loop_
_entity.id
_entity.type
_entity.pdbx_description
1 polymer ?
#
loop_
_entity_poly.entity_id
_entity_poly.type
_entity_poly.pdbx_seq_one_letter_code
_entity_poly.pdbx_strand_id
1 'polypeptide(L)'
;MAQKTTSRAFCAIDCPGRCPLVLELRDGELARVRANKAAPACHRGLSMRAWANSPDRLMWPMRRVGPRGSEQFERITWDEALDTVARELARVRREFGNDAIYLAYSTGQSCTTADPFERLLNCFGGFLDRYNNYSNPQINAMVRALYGEGALYPGGSDLDAAADANLLLVFGASPTETGTGRATWHGAWDRVCKQLAARGGRIVMVDPRRNGSIREAERAFGREAAENSLAAARQSAETPTSTNDALRSSPRKTSPLDQSCPSDGQSESSVAEHNREAAPNANVTWLPVNPGTDGALVAALLHELTFTHNALAWDFLRECCIGFTDDTLPARWRGKGLSVLDYLRGTGYDRVAKTPAWAARITGASETAIRDLARELAHAQPAFIMQGWGPQRRSNGEMTSGMIMLLALALGQVGLPGTNNGMNVAWGGGFLTHVSAGHNSVPFRIPAYRFLDAIEDGTRLGAAEGVRGLAADQRLAHGIKAIVCHGGNCLTNQHGDINRAHRVLTDTSACEFIVNIDVEFTDSARYADIVLPDLFRMEQVSVMDADTWGRRIVAADGALGPRFERRGAWGMCCDLAKRWGIEATFAEGLTEAEWICKLYETDRERTAQASRRLAPEKKRLTPEGTQADSEQTDSAQTLGAQPACQAQKTRDDHAAENAPVSTLPPFEQLLEQGVCFREDAADAPFVALADWRRDPVAHPLDTPSGKAEIFSEHLAAVAESLHGTPDEGAITSIPTYVPEWTAAEFGVDEPEDKCERGDQPASEGELAKALKPNAGQNARNFANPASTAVPRACDQALRVFGFHSVARIHSSWGNVFAMPKRPPQAISINPADAAARGIRTGDLVEATNRFGALRLPAEVTDDVIAGTVIMPQGAWWKADSAAFATKASSNQTRKRTASGAVAASPCPVDVGGCINTLTSSRPSPLAFGNPQHTCWCRLRSV
;
A
#
# COMPACT_ATOMS: atom_id res chain seq x y z
N MET A 1 5.72 -24.71 -41.44
CA MET A 1 5.90 -24.91 -39.98
C MET A 1 5.69 -23.53 -39.32
N ALA A 2 4.93 -23.45 -38.23
CA ALA A 2 4.75 -22.20 -37.50
C ALA A 2 6.11 -21.69 -37.00
N GLN A 3 6.43 -20.44 -37.24
CA GLN A 3 7.65 -19.81 -36.77
C GLN A 3 7.57 -19.65 -35.24
N LYS A 4 8.47 -20.31 -34.51
CA LYS A 4 8.59 -20.17 -33.06
C LYS A 4 9.75 -19.24 -32.76
N THR A 5 9.46 -18.17 -32.02
CA THR A 5 10.44 -17.19 -31.52
C THR A 5 10.28 -17.01 -30.04
N THR A 6 11.27 -16.42 -29.38
CA THR A 6 11.21 -16.06 -27.98
C THR A 6 11.52 -14.58 -27.81
N SER A 7 10.83 -13.91 -26.87
CA SER A 7 11.03 -12.53 -26.51
C SER A 7 11.30 -12.42 -25.00
N ARG A 8 12.02 -11.39 -24.59
CA ARG A 8 12.26 -11.03 -23.19
C ARG A 8 11.26 -10.00 -22.75
N ALA A 9 10.74 -10.20 -21.56
CA ALA A 9 9.81 -9.27 -20.94
C ALA A 9 9.90 -9.36 -19.42
N PHE A 10 9.13 -8.53 -18.74
CA PHE A 10 8.95 -8.60 -17.30
C PHE A 10 7.50 -8.31 -16.92
N CYS A 11 7.13 -8.70 -15.70
CA CYS A 11 5.82 -8.41 -15.13
C CYS A 11 5.80 -6.96 -14.66
N ALA A 12 5.31 -6.06 -15.51
CA ALA A 12 5.28 -4.62 -15.26
C ALA A 12 3.90 -4.18 -14.77
N ILE A 13 3.60 -4.53 -13.53
CA ILE A 13 2.42 -4.06 -12.85
C ILE A 13 2.91 -3.43 -11.56
N ASP A 14 2.11 -2.63 -10.90
CA ASP A 14 2.45 -2.00 -9.63
C ASP A 14 2.89 -3.02 -8.56
N CYS A 15 3.97 -3.70 -8.87
CA CYS A 15 4.63 -4.71 -8.05
C CYS A 15 6.13 -4.55 -8.21
N PRO A 16 6.86 -4.21 -7.14
CA PRO A 16 8.32 -4.06 -7.20
C PRO A 16 9.04 -5.35 -7.60
N GLY A 17 8.34 -6.51 -7.60
CA GLY A 17 8.80 -7.78 -8.12
C GLY A 17 9.30 -7.76 -9.54
N ARG A 18 8.62 -7.10 -10.42
CA ARG A 18 9.00 -6.96 -11.84
C ARG A 18 9.68 -8.21 -12.38
N CYS A 19 9.05 -9.38 -12.13
CA CYS A 19 9.64 -10.69 -12.41
C CYS A 19 10.02 -10.79 -13.88
N PRO A 20 11.28 -11.16 -14.24
CA PRO A 20 11.70 -11.33 -15.62
C PRO A 20 11.01 -12.56 -16.24
N LEU A 21 10.50 -12.38 -17.45
CA LEU A 21 9.68 -13.36 -18.17
C LEU A 21 10.31 -13.69 -19.51
N VAL A 22 9.99 -14.88 -20.00
CA VAL A 22 10.25 -15.31 -21.36
C VAL A 22 8.92 -15.56 -22.06
N LEU A 23 8.68 -14.86 -23.14
CA LEU A 23 7.51 -15.01 -24.00
C LEU A 23 7.85 -15.98 -25.12
N GLU A 24 7.02 -17.01 -25.32
CA GLU A 24 7.09 -17.90 -26.49
C GLU A 24 6.05 -17.42 -27.50
N LEU A 25 6.51 -17.01 -28.64
CA LEU A 25 5.66 -16.53 -29.74
C LEU A 25 5.50 -17.62 -30.80
N ARG A 26 4.32 -17.70 -31.41
CA ARG A 26 4.04 -18.51 -32.60
C ARG A 26 3.39 -17.61 -33.64
N ASP A 27 4.04 -17.47 -34.77
CA ASP A 27 3.57 -16.57 -35.84
C ASP A 27 3.28 -15.14 -35.33
N GLY A 28 4.13 -14.63 -34.40
CA GLY A 28 3.97 -13.31 -33.76
C GLY A 28 2.99 -13.26 -32.60
N GLU A 29 2.22 -14.33 -32.36
CA GLU A 29 1.22 -14.39 -31.30
C GLU A 29 1.78 -14.93 -29.98
N LEU A 30 1.38 -14.37 -28.84
CA LEU A 30 1.81 -14.84 -27.52
C LEU A 30 1.19 -16.20 -27.20
N ALA A 31 1.99 -17.26 -27.39
CA ALA A 31 1.57 -18.63 -27.16
C ALA A 31 1.74 -19.07 -25.68
N ARG A 32 2.82 -18.66 -25.03
CA ARG A 32 3.15 -19.05 -23.65
C ARG A 32 4.00 -18.01 -22.94
N VAL A 33 3.83 -17.89 -21.60
CA VAL A 33 4.69 -17.12 -20.72
C VAL A 33 5.39 -18.07 -19.74
N ARG A 34 6.68 -17.90 -19.55
CA ARG A 34 7.50 -18.63 -18.57
C ARG A 34 8.30 -17.65 -17.73
N ALA A 35 8.65 -18.05 -16.52
CA ALA A 35 9.66 -17.32 -15.74
C ALA A 35 11.03 -17.40 -16.48
N ASN A 36 11.82 -16.35 -16.34
CA ASN A 36 13.22 -16.37 -16.73
C ASN A 36 13.97 -17.34 -15.78
N LYS A 37 14.98 -18.08 -16.30
CA LYS A 37 15.77 -19.00 -15.49
C LYS A 37 16.50 -18.31 -14.33
N ALA A 38 16.79 -17.02 -14.48
CA ALA A 38 17.53 -16.23 -13.50
C ALA A 38 16.68 -15.86 -12.27
N ALA A 39 15.33 -15.86 -12.38
CA ALA A 39 14.46 -15.50 -11.24
C ALA A 39 13.07 -16.12 -11.38
N PRO A 40 12.45 -16.54 -10.28
CA PRO A 40 11.09 -17.08 -10.30
C PRO A 40 10.07 -15.98 -10.62
N ALA A 41 8.89 -16.39 -11.09
CA ALA A 41 7.74 -15.51 -11.27
C ALA A 41 6.51 -16.12 -10.58
N CYS A 42 5.71 -15.25 -9.93
CA CYS A 42 4.46 -15.70 -9.31
C CYS A 42 3.39 -15.97 -10.38
N HIS A 43 2.28 -16.60 -9.96
CA HIS A 43 1.17 -16.95 -10.84
C HIS A 43 0.59 -15.74 -11.61
N ARG A 44 0.63 -14.50 -11.05
CA ARG A 44 0.20 -13.28 -11.75
C ARG A 44 1.05 -13.01 -12.98
N GLY A 45 2.39 -13.00 -12.82
CA GLY A 45 3.32 -12.85 -13.95
C GLY A 45 3.17 -13.97 -14.99
N LEU A 46 2.98 -15.22 -14.54
CA LEU A 46 2.75 -16.34 -15.44
C LEU A 46 1.39 -16.30 -16.16
N SER A 47 0.42 -15.55 -15.62
CA SER A 47 -0.91 -15.35 -16.22
C SER A 47 -0.98 -14.17 -17.19
N MET A 48 0.14 -13.49 -17.48
CA MET A 48 0.18 -12.34 -18.40
C MET A 48 -0.41 -12.66 -19.78
N ARG A 49 -0.30 -13.92 -20.25
CA ARG A 49 -0.94 -14.32 -21.51
C ARG A 49 -2.47 -14.18 -21.45
N ALA A 50 -3.09 -14.58 -20.33
CA ALA A 50 -4.54 -14.47 -20.18
C ALA A 50 -4.98 -13.00 -20.18
N TRP A 51 -4.21 -12.14 -19.54
CA TRP A 51 -4.49 -10.70 -19.53
C TRP A 51 -4.27 -10.05 -20.91
N ALA A 52 -3.14 -10.35 -21.58
CA ALA A 52 -2.84 -9.84 -22.90
C ALA A 52 -3.92 -10.20 -23.96
N ASN A 53 -4.61 -11.33 -23.76
CA ASN A 53 -5.69 -11.80 -24.62
C ASN A 53 -7.10 -11.62 -24.01
N SER A 54 -7.22 -10.81 -22.96
CA SER A 54 -8.53 -10.49 -22.36
C SER A 54 -9.45 -9.82 -23.39
N PRO A 55 -10.75 -10.13 -23.43
CA PRO A 55 -11.73 -9.44 -24.29
C PRO A 55 -11.86 -7.95 -23.96
N ASP A 56 -11.50 -7.54 -22.72
CA ASP A 56 -11.58 -6.14 -22.29
C ASP A 56 -10.35 -5.32 -22.73
N ARG A 57 -9.40 -5.93 -23.44
CA ARG A 57 -8.25 -5.22 -24.01
C ARG A 57 -8.71 -4.20 -25.04
N LEU A 58 -8.30 -2.94 -24.83
CA LEU A 58 -8.53 -1.87 -25.77
C LEU A 58 -7.76 -2.14 -27.08
N MET A 59 -8.42 -1.96 -28.22
CA MET A 59 -7.87 -2.30 -29.54
C MET A 59 -7.67 -1.08 -30.44
N TRP A 60 -8.51 -0.06 -30.31
CA TRP A 60 -8.54 1.17 -31.11
C TRP A 60 -9.05 2.33 -30.27
N PRO A 61 -8.80 3.59 -30.71
CA PRO A 61 -9.37 4.75 -30.07
C PRO A 61 -10.88 4.77 -30.13
N MET A 62 -11.54 5.24 -29.08
CA MET A 62 -12.99 5.31 -28.99
C MET A 62 -13.46 6.68 -28.50
N ARG A 63 -14.59 7.11 -29.00
CA ARG A 63 -15.32 8.29 -28.54
C ARG A 63 -16.65 7.89 -27.94
N ARG A 64 -17.02 8.50 -26.83
CA ARG A 64 -18.34 8.33 -26.22
C ARG A 64 -19.44 8.94 -27.11
N VAL A 65 -20.51 8.17 -27.31
CA VAL A 65 -21.70 8.60 -28.07
C VAL A 65 -22.96 8.66 -27.24
N GLY A 66 -22.99 8.05 -26.06
CA GLY A 66 -24.09 8.07 -25.10
C GLY A 66 -23.84 8.99 -23.89
N PRO A 67 -24.76 8.99 -22.91
CA PRO A 67 -24.52 9.63 -21.62
C PRO A 67 -23.23 9.12 -20.98
N ARG A 68 -22.50 9.97 -20.24
CA ARG A 68 -21.28 9.57 -19.57
C ARG A 68 -21.59 8.49 -18.54
N GLY A 69 -20.82 7.40 -18.53
CA GLY A 69 -21.08 6.21 -17.70
C GLY A 69 -21.96 5.13 -18.34
N SER A 70 -22.53 5.37 -19.53
CA SER A 70 -23.40 4.40 -20.22
C SER A 70 -22.66 3.31 -20.99
N GLU A 71 -21.33 3.38 -21.09
CA GLU A 71 -20.45 2.47 -21.87
C GLU A 71 -20.77 2.46 -23.39
N GLN A 72 -21.45 3.49 -23.91
CA GLN A 72 -21.74 3.62 -25.32
C GLN A 72 -20.61 4.37 -26.02
N PHE A 73 -19.78 3.64 -26.74
CA PHE A 73 -18.62 4.17 -27.46
C PHE A 73 -18.64 3.74 -28.92
N GLU A 74 -18.09 4.58 -29.78
CA GLU A 74 -17.80 4.25 -31.17
C GLU A 74 -16.30 4.30 -31.41
N ARG A 75 -15.82 3.46 -32.33
CA ARG A 75 -14.44 3.51 -32.79
C ARG A 75 -14.24 4.78 -33.66
N ILE A 76 -13.13 5.46 -33.43
CA ILE A 76 -12.67 6.63 -34.21
C ILE A 76 -11.22 6.42 -34.66
N THR A 77 -10.75 7.28 -35.56
CA THR A 77 -9.35 7.28 -35.97
C THR A 77 -8.47 7.91 -34.92
N TRP A 78 -7.15 7.62 -34.94
CA TRP A 78 -6.19 8.25 -34.05
C TRP A 78 -6.15 9.76 -34.21
N ASP A 79 -6.24 10.28 -35.46
CA ASP A 79 -6.23 11.73 -35.70
C ASP A 79 -7.46 12.39 -35.09
N GLU A 80 -8.66 11.82 -35.30
CA GLU A 80 -9.89 12.33 -34.65
C GLU A 80 -9.79 12.33 -33.14
N ALA A 81 -9.22 11.29 -32.56
CA ALA A 81 -9.04 11.16 -31.11
C ALA A 81 -8.08 12.24 -30.58
N LEU A 82 -6.87 12.32 -31.15
CA LEU A 82 -5.84 13.25 -30.70
C LEU A 82 -6.18 14.70 -31.01
N ASP A 83 -6.84 15.01 -32.16
CA ASP A 83 -7.36 16.35 -32.47
C ASP A 83 -8.41 16.77 -31.42
N THR A 84 -9.27 15.84 -31.01
CA THR A 84 -10.27 16.11 -29.96
C THR A 84 -9.61 16.38 -28.62
N VAL A 85 -8.67 15.53 -28.19
CA VAL A 85 -7.94 15.72 -26.92
C VAL A 85 -7.18 17.05 -26.93
N ALA A 86 -6.46 17.34 -28.03
CA ALA A 86 -5.67 18.56 -28.13
C ALA A 86 -6.56 19.81 -28.09
N ARG A 87 -7.68 19.79 -28.80
CA ARG A 87 -8.65 20.90 -28.84
C ARG A 87 -9.30 21.14 -27.48
N GLU A 88 -9.77 20.09 -26.83
CA GLU A 88 -10.49 20.21 -25.54
C GLU A 88 -9.57 20.67 -24.42
N LEU A 89 -8.35 20.11 -24.30
CA LEU A 89 -7.38 20.57 -23.29
C LEU A 89 -6.95 22.04 -23.58
N ALA A 90 -6.75 22.41 -24.84
CA ALA A 90 -6.46 23.79 -25.18
C ALA A 90 -7.64 24.75 -24.93
N ARG A 91 -8.88 24.27 -25.08
CA ARG A 91 -10.09 25.04 -24.73
C ARG A 91 -10.15 25.29 -23.23
N VAL A 92 -10.02 24.23 -22.42
CA VAL A 92 -10.05 24.32 -20.95
C VAL A 92 -8.94 25.26 -20.46
N ARG A 93 -7.72 25.10 -20.97
CA ARG A 93 -6.61 26.02 -20.68
C ARG A 93 -6.96 27.47 -20.95
N ARG A 94 -7.56 27.77 -22.11
CA ARG A 94 -7.90 29.12 -22.49
C ARG A 94 -9.04 29.72 -21.65
N GLU A 95 -10.02 28.92 -21.27
CA GLU A 95 -11.24 29.36 -20.58
C GLU A 95 -11.06 29.43 -19.06
N PHE A 96 -10.28 28.52 -18.48
CA PHE A 96 -10.13 28.38 -17.04
C PHE A 96 -8.68 28.48 -16.56
N GLY A 97 -7.70 28.18 -17.38
CA GLY A 97 -6.30 28.05 -16.98
C GLY A 97 -5.81 26.60 -16.93
N ASN A 98 -4.51 26.42 -16.77
CA ASN A 98 -3.88 25.11 -16.66
C ASN A 98 -4.25 24.39 -15.34
N ASP A 99 -4.57 25.14 -14.31
CA ASP A 99 -5.01 24.65 -13.00
C ASP A 99 -6.43 24.04 -13.01
N ALA A 100 -7.17 24.12 -14.13
CA ALA A 100 -8.39 23.39 -14.39
C ALA A 100 -8.18 22.00 -15.02
N ILE A 101 -6.95 21.68 -15.44
CA ILE A 101 -6.57 20.39 -16.00
C ILE A 101 -5.93 19.54 -14.89
N TYR A 102 -6.46 18.36 -14.61
CA TYR A 102 -5.97 17.47 -13.58
C TYR A 102 -5.38 16.20 -14.18
N LEU A 103 -4.17 15.82 -13.77
CA LEU A 103 -3.59 14.51 -14.06
C LEU A 103 -3.95 13.54 -12.92
N ALA A 104 -4.77 12.54 -13.22
CA ALA A 104 -5.23 11.59 -12.23
C ALA A 104 -4.08 10.74 -11.66
N TYR A 105 -4.22 10.33 -10.39
CA TYR A 105 -3.23 9.46 -9.74
C TYR A 105 -3.14 8.11 -10.43
N SER A 106 -1.93 7.62 -10.65
CA SER A 106 -1.69 6.26 -11.13
C SER A 106 -0.32 5.74 -10.69
N THR A 107 -0.21 4.42 -10.58
CA THR A 107 1.03 3.67 -10.36
C THR A 107 1.25 2.60 -11.45
N GLY A 108 0.31 2.50 -12.39
CA GLY A 108 0.38 1.52 -13.49
C GLY A 108 1.41 1.86 -14.58
N GLN A 109 1.90 3.10 -14.59
CA GLN A 109 2.82 3.59 -15.63
C GLN A 109 4.29 3.53 -15.23
N SER A 110 4.64 2.95 -14.11
CA SER A 110 6.04 2.88 -13.66
C SER A 110 6.94 2.31 -14.77
N CYS A 111 7.71 3.17 -15.39
CA CYS A 111 8.66 2.84 -16.45
C CYS A 111 9.83 3.81 -16.47
N THR A 112 10.85 3.52 -17.28
CA THR A 112 12.08 4.33 -17.39
C THR A 112 11.80 5.76 -17.83
N THR A 113 10.76 5.98 -18.64
CA THR A 113 10.36 7.32 -19.11
C THR A 113 9.48 8.08 -18.10
N ALA A 114 9.19 7.51 -16.92
CA ALA A 114 8.22 8.03 -15.97
C ALA A 114 6.80 8.15 -16.59
N ASP A 115 5.96 9.09 -16.14
CA ASP A 115 4.68 9.36 -16.78
C ASP A 115 4.86 10.40 -17.91
N PRO A 116 4.76 10.01 -19.20
CA PRO A 116 4.95 10.95 -20.28
C PRO A 116 3.87 12.04 -20.34
N PHE A 117 2.66 11.79 -19.81
CA PHE A 117 1.61 12.81 -19.71
C PHE A 117 1.93 13.88 -18.68
N GLU A 118 2.63 13.57 -17.60
CA GLU A 118 3.11 14.56 -16.65
C GLU A 118 4.08 15.53 -17.33
N ARG A 119 5.08 15.00 -18.05
CA ARG A 119 6.01 15.82 -18.85
C ARG A 119 5.30 16.64 -19.92
N LEU A 120 4.35 16.02 -20.64
CA LEU A 120 3.60 16.69 -21.68
C LEU A 120 2.81 17.89 -21.13
N LEU A 121 2.09 17.70 -20.03
CA LEU A 121 1.30 18.77 -19.41
C LEU A 121 2.18 19.87 -18.84
N ASN A 122 3.36 19.55 -18.29
CA ASN A 122 4.33 20.54 -17.87
C ASN A 122 4.86 21.36 -19.06
N CYS A 123 5.19 20.74 -20.18
CA CYS A 123 5.55 21.45 -21.42
C CYS A 123 4.37 22.27 -21.97
N PHE A 124 3.14 21.87 -21.73
CA PHE A 124 1.93 22.57 -22.13
C PHE A 124 1.58 23.76 -21.24
N GLY A 125 2.32 23.99 -20.15
CA GLY A 125 2.18 25.12 -19.25
C GLY A 125 1.69 24.75 -17.84
N GLY A 126 1.78 23.49 -17.46
CA GLY A 126 1.44 22.97 -16.14
C GLY A 126 0.03 22.38 -16.06
N PHE A 127 -0.33 21.92 -14.88
CA PHE A 127 -1.62 21.30 -14.57
C PHE A 127 -1.85 21.32 -13.04
N LEU A 128 -3.09 21.14 -12.60
CA LEU A 128 -3.40 20.94 -11.19
C LEU A 128 -2.82 19.59 -10.75
N ASP A 129 -1.72 19.65 -10.03
CA ASP A 129 -1.02 18.47 -9.55
C ASP A 129 -1.64 17.96 -8.25
N ARG A 130 -1.30 16.74 -7.92
CA ARG A 130 -1.68 16.02 -6.71
C ARG A 130 -0.48 15.76 -5.82
N TYR A 131 -0.72 15.66 -4.54
CA TYR A 131 0.26 15.12 -3.60
C TYR A 131 -0.36 13.97 -2.80
N ASN A 132 0.49 13.19 -2.15
CA ASN A 132 0.14 11.94 -1.52
C ASN A 132 -0.38 10.89 -2.54
N ASN A 133 -0.83 9.76 -2.03
CA ASN A 133 -1.23 8.60 -2.82
C ASN A 133 -2.34 7.83 -2.09
N TYR A 134 -2.85 6.75 -2.69
CA TYR A 134 -3.83 5.86 -2.07
C TYR A 134 -3.19 4.78 -1.17
N SER A 135 -1.87 4.66 -1.15
CA SER A 135 -1.17 3.53 -0.53
C SER A 135 -0.79 3.78 0.92
N ASN A 136 -0.06 4.87 1.20
CA ASN A 136 0.64 5.05 2.47
C ASN A 136 0.79 6.51 2.96
N PRO A 137 -0.16 7.41 2.69
CA PRO A 137 0.02 8.81 3.08
C PRO A 137 0.03 9.02 4.60
N GLN A 138 -0.73 8.23 5.37
CA GLN A 138 -0.82 8.38 6.81
C GLN A 138 0.49 7.99 7.52
N ILE A 139 1.09 6.84 7.15
CA ILE A 139 2.39 6.45 7.69
C ILE A 139 3.48 7.45 7.30
N ASN A 140 3.46 7.96 6.06
CA ASN A 140 4.41 8.94 5.59
C ASN A 140 4.30 10.27 6.36
N ALA A 141 3.08 10.70 6.71
CA ALA A 141 2.88 11.89 7.54
C ALA A 141 3.52 11.72 8.92
N MET A 142 3.39 10.55 9.53
CA MET A 142 4.00 10.27 10.83
C MET A 142 5.52 10.10 10.75
N VAL A 143 6.05 9.53 9.67
CA VAL A 143 7.51 9.49 9.45
C VAL A 143 8.08 10.89 9.41
N ARG A 144 7.44 11.81 8.67
CA ARG A 144 7.85 13.21 8.63
C ARG A 144 7.83 13.87 10.01
N ALA A 145 6.79 13.58 10.78
CA ALA A 145 6.64 14.15 12.12
C ALA A 145 7.67 13.61 13.13
N LEU A 146 8.00 12.31 13.06
CA LEU A 146 8.89 11.66 14.03
C LEU A 146 10.35 11.63 13.60
N TYR A 147 10.62 11.37 12.31
CA TYR A 147 11.98 11.11 11.80
C TYR A 147 12.45 12.12 10.75
N GLY A 148 11.57 12.99 10.26
CA GLY A 148 11.87 13.95 9.19
C GLY A 148 11.64 13.39 7.77
N GLU A 149 11.68 14.28 6.77
CA GLU A 149 11.45 13.95 5.35
C GLU A 149 12.48 12.92 4.84
N GLY A 150 13.72 13.05 5.27
CA GLY A 150 14.81 12.19 4.87
C GLY A 150 14.63 10.71 5.22
N ALA A 151 13.80 10.38 6.21
CA ALA A 151 13.51 9.00 6.59
C ALA A 151 12.46 8.31 5.74
N LEU A 152 11.76 9.04 4.85
CA LEU A 152 10.76 8.45 3.95
C LEU A 152 11.36 7.46 2.95
N TYR A 153 12.59 7.72 2.53
CA TYR A 153 13.33 6.87 1.60
C TYR A 153 14.75 6.68 2.15
N PRO A 154 15.14 5.45 2.41
CA PRO A 154 14.53 4.18 2.03
C PRO A 154 13.39 3.67 2.92
N GLY A 155 13.02 4.35 3.99
CA GLY A 155 11.95 3.93 4.90
C GLY A 155 12.47 3.03 6.03
N GLY A 156 11.90 1.84 6.18
CA GLY A 156 12.35 0.84 7.16
C GLY A 156 13.57 0.03 6.73
N SER A 157 13.97 -0.91 7.55
CA SER A 157 15.05 -1.88 7.25
C SER A 157 14.60 -2.90 6.21
N ASP A 158 15.53 -3.54 5.52
CA ASP A 158 15.25 -4.68 4.65
C ASP A 158 14.60 -5.80 5.46
N LEU A 159 13.67 -6.53 4.84
CA LEU A 159 13.07 -7.68 5.52
C LEU A 159 14.10 -8.76 5.89
N ASP A 160 15.11 -8.96 5.04
CA ASP A 160 16.15 -9.94 5.29
C ASP A 160 16.95 -9.61 6.57
N ALA A 161 16.98 -8.35 7.04
CA ALA A 161 17.56 -7.98 8.33
C ALA A 161 16.81 -8.61 9.53
N ALA A 162 15.52 -8.93 9.37
CA ALA A 162 14.74 -9.60 10.39
C ALA A 162 15.24 -11.03 10.70
N ALA A 163 16.03 -11.64 9.82
CA ALA A 163 16.65 -12.94 10.06
C ALA A 163 17.59 -12.94 11.28
N ASP A 164 18.13 -11.77 11.63
CA ASP A 164 19.02 -11.58 12.79
C ASP A 164 18.25 -11.26 14.09
N ALA A 165 16.94 -11.08 14.02
CA ALA A 165 16.11 -10.79 15.19
C ALA A 165 15.85 -12.03 16.05
N ASN A 166 15.64 -11.82 17.35
CA ASN A 166 15.10 -12.84 18.25
C ASN A 166 13.57 -12.86 18.25
N LEU A 167 12.95 -11.70 17.96
CA LEU A 167 11.51 -11.56 17.82
C LEU A 167 11.20 -10.71 16.57
N LEU A 168 10.38 -11.23 15.69
CA LEU A 168 9.76 -10.50 14.58
C LEU A 168 8.30 -10.19 14.97
N LEU A 169 8.02 -8.92 15.24
CA LEU A 169 6.66 -8.42 15.57
C LEU A 169 6.09 -7.66 14.36
N VAL A 170 4.97 -8.12 13.83
CA VAL A 170 4.37 -7.63 12.59
C VAL A 170 2.94 -7.17 12.84
N PHE A 171 2.64 -5.91 12.50
CA PHE A 171 1.30 -5.34 12.58
C PHE A 171 0.67 -5.23 11.19
N GLY A 172 -0.49 -5.84 11.00
CA GLY A 172 -1.36 -5.64 9.84
C GLY A 172 -0.68 -5.80 8.48
N ALA A 173 0.16 -6.84 8.30
CA ALA A 173 0.86 -7.15 7.07
C ALA A 173 0.65 -8.59 6.64
N SER A 174 0.53 -8.81 5.34
CA SER A 174 0.48 -10.14 4.73
C SER A 174 1.47 -10.23 3.55
N PRO A 175 2.79 -10.31 3.82
CA PRO A 175 3.82 -10.39 2.79
C PRO A 175 3.54 -11.41 1.71
N THR A 176 3.14 -12.62 2.05
CA THR A 176 2.88 -13.73 1.11
C THR A 176 1.76 -13.44 0.11
N GLU A 177 0.72 -12.72 0.54
CA GLU A 177 -0.48 -12.46 -0.27
C GLU A 177 -0.36 -11.17 -1.08
N THR A 178 0.17 -10.12 -0.48
CA THR A 178 0.25 -8.81 -1.14
C THR A 178 1.14 -8.86 -2.36
N GLY A 179 2.30 -9.49 -2.26
CA GLY A 179 3.28 -9.54 -3.35
C GLY A 179 3.71 -8.15 -3.85
N THR A 180 3.10 -7.09 -3.33
CA THR A 180 3.37 -5.71 -3.70
C THR A 180 4.39 -5.04 -2.78
N GLY A 181 4.56 -5.57 -1.58
CA GLY A 181 5.62 -5.12 -0.70
C GLY A 181 6.94 -5.78 -1.05
N ARG A 182 8.03 -5.09 -0.83
CA ARG A 182 9.40 -5.62 -0.99
C ARG A 182 9.69 -6.78 -0.04
N ALA A 183 8.87 -6.89 1.00
CA ALA A 183 8.84 -8.00 1.95
C ALA A 183 8.56 -9.38 1.34
N THR A 184 8.04 -9.46 0.11
CA THR A 184 7.65 -10.74 -0.51
C THR A 184 8.54 -11.18 -1.63
N TRP A 185 9.60 -10.47 -1.83
CA TRP A 185 10.55 -10.68 -2.87
C TRP A 185 11.08 -12.10 -2.91
N HIS A 186 10.72 -12.81 -3.98
CA HIS A 186 11.27 -14.13 -4.31
C HIS A 186 11.48 -15.04 -3.09
N GLY A 187 10.44 -15.10 -2.22
CA GLY A 187 10.51 -15.90 -1.02
C GLY A 187 11.28 -15.27 0.14
N ALA A 188 11.46 -13.94 0.19
CA ALA A 188 12.11 -13.29 1.33
C ALA A 188 11.42 -13.64 2.65
N TRP A 189 10.09 -13.62 2.66
CA TRP A 189 9.33 -14.05 3.84
C TRP A 189 9.63 -15.49 4.24
N ASP A 190 9.62 -16.44 3.29
CA ASP A 190 9.94 -17.85 3.54
C ASP A 190 11.40 -18.01 4.01
N ARG A 191 12.36 -17.27 3.40
CA ARG A 191 13.76 -17.28 3.86
C ARG A 191 13.90 -16.82 5.29
N VAL A 192 13.32 -15.66 5.63
CA VAL A 192 13.36 -15.10 6.99
C VAL A 192 12.71 -16.05 7.98
N CYS A 193 11.53 -16.60 7.67
CA CYS A 193 10.88 -17.58 8.52
C CYS A 193 11.76 -18.82 8.78
N LYS A 194 12.44 -19.35 7.75
CA LYS A 194 13.35 -20.48 7.91
C LYS A 194 14.59 -20.14 8.73
N GLN A 195 15.18 -18.96 8.52
CA GLN A 195 16.34 -18.51 9.28
C GLN A 195 15.99 -18.26 10.76
N LEU A 196 14.85 -17.64 11.03
CA LEU A 196 14.34 -17.49 12.40
C LEU A 196 14.06 -18.83 13.05
N ALA A 197 13.43 -19.77 12.33
CA ALA A 197 13.15 -21.11 12.84
C ALA A 197 14.43 -21.85 13.21
N ALA A 198 15.44 -21.83 12.35
CA ALA A 198 16.75 -22.48 12.58
C ALA A 198 17.50 -21.90 13.79
N ARG A 199 17.25 -20.64 14.16
CA ARG A 199 17.86 -19.97 15.31
C ARG A 199 17.01 -20.05 16.59
N GLY A 200 15.81 -20.67 16.53
CA GLY A 200 14.87 -20.66 17.65
C GLY A 200 14.22 -19.29 17.89
N GLY A 201 14.24 -18.42 16.88
CA GLY A 201 13.59 -17.11 16.94
C GLY A 201 12.06 -17.21 17.00
N ARG A 202 11.39 -16.08 17.11
CA ARG A 202 9.95 -16.01 17.34
C ARG A 202 9.27 -15.04 16.39
N ILE A 203 8.04 -15.34 15.97
CA ILE A 203 7.19 -14.47 15.14
C ILE A 203 5.87 -14.23 15.84
N VAL A 204 5.50 -12.96 16.02
CA VAL A 204 4.17 -12.55 16.46
C VAL A 204 3.53 -11.68 15.39
N MET A 205 2.36 -12.09 14.91
CA MET A 205 1.60 -11.35 13.89
C MET A 205 0.29 -10.84 14.47
N VAL A 206 0.17 -9.52 14.58
CA VAL A 206 -1.02 -8.80 15.04
C VAL A 206 -1.88 -8.49 13.82
N ASP A 207 -3.00 -9.17 13.67
CA ASP A 207 -3.87 -9.04 12.50
C ASP A 207 -5.29 -9.55 12.84
N PRO A 208 -6.38 -8.88 12.43
CA PRO A 208 -7.74 -9.39 12.62
C PRO A 208 -8.04 -10.65 11.79
N ARG A 209 -7.16 -11.03 10.89
CA ARG A 209 -7.27 -12.18 10.01
C ARG A 209 -6.04 -13.10 10.12
N ARG A 210 -6.26 -14.40 10.25
CA ARG A 210 -5.18 -15.40 10.10
C ARG A 210 -4.83 -15.54 8.62
N ASN A 211 -3.91 -14.70 8.17
CA ASN A 211 -3.54 -14.54 6.76
C ASN A 211 -2.53 -15.60 6.28
N GLY A 212 -2.25 -15.60 4.97
CA GLY A 212 -1.34 -16.57 4.35
C GLY A 212 0.09 -16.53 4.86
N SER A 213 0.56 -15.38 5.35
CA SER A 213 1.91 -15.23 5.89
C SER A 213 2.08 -15.91 7.25
N ILE A 214 1.03 -15.89 8.08
CA ILE A 214 0.99 -16.63 9.35
C ILE A 214 1.11 -18.12 9.06
N ARG A 215 0.30 -18.65 8.13
CA ARG A 215 0.34 -20.07 7.75
C ARG A 215 1.67 -20.49 7.12
N GLU A 216 2.32 -19.60 6.40
CA GLU A 216 3.65 -19.90 5.82
C GLU A 216 4.72 -19.93 6.90
N ALA A 217 4.69 -19.01 7.86
CA ALA A 217 5.57 -19.04 9.03
C ALA A 217 5.38 -20.33 9.85
N GLU A 218 4.13 -20.70 10.18
CA GLU A 218 3.81 -21.95 10.90
C GLU A 218 4.36 -23.18 10.17
N ARG A 219 4.26 -23.23 8.83
CA ARG A 219 4.82 -24.32 8.03
C ARG A 219 6.35 -24.35 8.02
N ALA A 220 7.00 -23.18 7.99
CA ALA A 220 8.46 -23.09 8.03
C ALA A 220 9.01 -23.63 9.37
N PHE A 221 8.46 -23.17 10.46
CA PHE A 221 8.84 -23.62 11.81
C PHE A 221 8.48 -25.10 12.07
N GLY A 222 7.35 -25.58 11.55
CA GLY A 222 6.95 -26.99 11.67
C GLY A 222 7.90 -27.93 10.90
N ARG A 223 8.42 -27.55 9.74
CA ARG A 223 9.43 -28.32 9.00
C ARG A 223 10.75 -28.39 9.75
N GLU A 224 11.23 -27.27 10.25
CA GLU A 224 12.48 -27.21 11.03
C GLU A 224 12.41 -28.10 12.28
N ALA A 225 11.29 -28.05 13.02
CA ALA A 225 11.09 -28.92 14.18
C ALA A 225 11.11 -30.41 13.81
N ALA A 226 10.55 -30.78 12.68
CA ALA A 226 10.57 -32.17 12.18
C ALA A 226 11.98 -32.60 11.77
N GLU A 227 12.74 -31.75 11.08
CA GLU A 227 14.12 -32.00 10.68
C GLU A 227 15.04 -32.15 11.89
N ASN A 228 14.91 -31.29 12.89
CA ASN A 228 15.65 -31.38 14.15
C ASN A 228 15.32 -32.65 14.93
N SER A 229 14.05 -33.08 14.96
CA SER A 229 13.64 -34.35 15.59
C SER A 229 14.23 -35.55 14.86
N LEU A 230 14.28 -35.54 13.55
CA LEU A 230 14.91 -36.60 12.74
C LEU A 230 16.44 -36.65 12.94
N ALA A 231 17.10 -35.49 13.02
CA ALA A 231 18.52 -35.40 13.31
C ALA A 231 18.86 -35.95 14.71
N ALA A 232 18.08 -35.56 15.73
CA ALA A 232 18.23 -36.08 17.08
C ALA A 232 18.01 -37.61 17.16
N ALA A 233 17.02 -38.13 16.43
CA ALA A 233 16.76 -39.57 16.34
C ALA A 233 17.92 -40.34 15.65
N ARG A 234 18.56 -39.74 14.63
CA ARG A 234 19.75 -40.33 13.99
C ARG A 234 20.96 -40.31 14.93
N GLN A 235 21.20 -39.19 15.63
CA GLN A 235 22.29 -39.13 16.61
C GLN A 235 22.09 -40.10 17.77
N SER A 236 20.88 -40.33 18.23
CA SER A 236 20.60 -41.33 19.28
C SER A 236 20.74 -42.78 18.79
N ALA A 237 20.58 -43.03 17.48
CA ALA A 237 20.79 -44.34 16.86
C ALA A 237 22.27 -44.60 16.55
N GLU A 238 23.12 -43.58 16.46
CA GLU A 238 24.55 -43.70 16.20
C GLU A 238 25.40 -43.73 17.47
N THR A 239 24.81 -43.59 18.68
CA THR A 239 25.55 -43.77 19.93
C THR A 239 25.69 -45.24 20.22
N PRO A 240 26.89 -45.85 20.16
CA PRO A 240 27.08 -47.26 20.46
C PRO A 240 26.83 -47.47 21.99
N THR A 241 25.76 -48.13 22.33
CA THR A 241 25.61 -48.71 23.66
C THR A 241 26.59 -49.86 23.81
N SER A 242 27.76 -49.61 24.42
CA SER A 242 28.64 -50.63 24.91
C SER A 242 28.05 -51.18 26.20
N THR A 243 27.31 -52.26 26.13
CA THR A 243 27.20 -53.22 27.21
C THR A 243 26.98 -54.62 26.61
N ASN A 244 27.89 -55.46 27.01
CA ASN A 244 28.06 -56.85 26.63
C ASN A 244 26.88 -57.77 26.93
N ASP A 245 26.83 -58.79 26.10
CA ASP A 245 26.65 -60.21 26.33
C ASP A 245 25.26 -60.82 26.56
N ALA A 246 25.16 -61.85 25.71
CA ALA A 246 24.50 -63.14 25.92
C ALA A 246 22.99 -63.23 25.67
N LEU A 247 22.60 -63.72 24.55
CA LEU A 247 22.13 -65.13 24.45
C LEU A 247 21.66 -65.41 22.98
N ARG A 248 22.16 -66.55 22.58
CA ARG A 248 21.99 -67.23 21.31
C ARG A 248 20.53 -67.58 20.94
N SER A 249 20.44 -67.80 19.61
CA SER A 249 19.72 -68.82 18.88
C SER A 249 18.37 -68.44 18.29
N SER A 250 18.17 -68.49 17.05
CA SER A 250 18.17 -69.41 15.97
C SER A 250 17.40 -68.83 14.77
N PRO A 251 17.66 -69.30 13.55
CA PRO A 251 17.21 -68.64 12.35
C PRO A 251 15.83 -69.09 11.87
N ARG A 252 15.05 -68.26 11.27
CA ARG A 252 13.93 -68.66 10.43
C ARG A 252 14.05 -68.07 9.00
N LYS A 253 14.18 -69.05 8.16
CA LYS A 253 14.13 -69.21 6.70
C LYS A 253 13.47 -68.10 5.89
N THR A 254 14.22 -67.74 4.87
CA THR A 254 13.81 -67.12 3.64
C THR A 254 12.89 -68.01 2.79
N SER A 255 11.97 -67.38 2.08
CA SER A 255 11.51 -67.86 0.77
C SER A 255 11.07 -66.69 -0.10
N PRO A 256 11.39 -66.75 -1.41
CA PRO A 256 11.31 -65.65 -2.33
C PRO A 256 10.12 -65.74 -3.28
N LEU A 257 10.03 -64.75 -4.19
CA LEU A 257 9.14 -64.65 -5.36
C LEU A 257 7.87 -63.82 -5.05
N ASP A 258 7.57 -62.73 -5.70
CA ASP A 258 7.38 -62.68 -7.16
C ASP A 258 7.57 -61.25 -7.73
N GLN A 259 8.11 -61.19 -8.91
CA GLN A 259 8.21 -60.01 -9.77
C GLN A 259 6.88 -59.86 -10.51
N SER A 260 6.30 -58.69 -10.52
CA SER A 260 5.58 -58.19 -11.69
C SER A 260 5.32 -56.68 -11.55
N CYS A 261 5.97 -55.86 -12.38
CA CYS A 261 5.47 -54.52 -12.75
C CYS A 261 4.21 -54.64 -13.56
N PRO A 262 3.30 -53.70 -13.43
CA PRO A 262 2.89 -52.98 -14.62
C PRO A 262 2.99 -51.46 -14.48
N SER A 263 3.22 -50.87 -15.61
CA SER A 263 3.32 -49.50 -16.01
C SER A 263 2.03 -48.68 -15.84
N ASP A 264 2.23 -47.35 -15.69
CA ASP A 264 1.30 -46.28 -16.00
C ASP A 264 0.09 -46.07 -15.07
N GLY A 265 0.27 -45.13 -14.15
CA GLY A 265 -0.78 -44.50 -13.40
C GLY A 265 -0.28 -43.16 -12.83
N GLN A 266 -0.66 -42.10 -13.49
CA GLN A 266 -0.37 -40.72 -13.08
C GLN A 266 -0.83 -40.44 -11.65
N SER A 267 0.07 -39.89 -10.86
CA SER A 267 -0.06 -39.56 -9.47
C SER A 267 -1.12 -38.47 -9.20
N GLU A 268 -2.26 -38.85 -8.63
CA GLU A 268 -3.20 -37.95 -7.96
C GLU A 268 -2.90 -37.71 -6.48
N SER A 269 -1.66 -37.97 -6.01
CA SER A 269 -1.34 -37.90 -4.58
C SER A 269 -0.79 -36.57 -4.08
N SER A 270 -0.63 -35.53 -4.93
CA SER A 270 -0.05 -34.25 -4.51
C SER A 270 -1.05 -33.20 -4.01
N VAL A 271 -2.35 -33.46 -4.07
CA VAL A 271 -3.39 -32.49 -3.65
C VAL A 271 -3.85 -32.71 -2.20
N ALA A 272 -3.64 -33.91 -1.64
CA ALA A 272 -4.07 -34.25 -0.28
C ALA A 272 -3.08 -33.86 0.83
N GLU A 273 -1.83 -33.52 0.51
CA GLU A 273 -0.82 -33.12 1.50
C GLU A 273 -0.89 -31.63 1.87
N HIS A 274 -1.63 -30.79 1.15
CA HIS A 274 -1.70 -29.35 1.40
C HIS A 274 -2.67 -28.93 2.48
N ASN A 275 -3.49 -29.84 3.04
CA ASN A 275 -4.54 -29.53 4.01
C ASN A 275 -4.39 -30.22 5.36
N ARG A 276 -3.23 -30.74 5.72
CA ARG A 276 -2.98 -31.10 7.14
C ARG A 276 -2.64 -29.82 7.87
N GLU A 277 -3.56 -29.34 8.70
CA GLU A 277 -3.29 -28.29 9.68
C GLU A 277 -2.12 -28.75 10.55
N ALA A 278 -0.98 -28.06 10.43
CA ALA A 278 0.12 -28.24 11.36
C ALA A 278 -0.37 -27.80 12.75
N ALA A 279 -0.06 -28.59 13.77
CA ALA A 279 -0.31 -28.18 15.15
C ALA A 279 0.30 -26.79 15.40
N PRO A 280 -0.35 -25.91 16.19
CA PRO A 280 0.14 -24.57 16.44
C PRO A 280 1.56 -24.63 16.98
N ASN A 281 2.50 -23.98 16.27
CA ASN A 281 3.89 -23.94 16.68
C ASN A 281 4.07 -22.85 17.73
N ALA A 282 4.64 -23.18 18.88
CA ALA A 282 4.83 -22.25 20.00
C ALA A 282 5.63 -21.00 19.60
N ASN A 283 6.44 -21.06 18.55
CA ASN A 283 7.28 -19.95 18.10
C ASN A 283 6.59 -19.03 17.08
N VAL A 284 5.39 -19.36 16.61
CA VAL A 284 4.60 -18.49 15.72
C VAL A 284 3.26 -18.23 16.38
N THR A 285 2.97 -16.97 16.67
CA THR A 285 1.71 -16.55 17.30
C THR A 285 0.93 -15.64 16.37
N TRP A 286 -0.31 -16.00 16.07
CA TRP A 286 -1.32 -15.05 15.62
C TRP A 286 -1.97 -14.41 16.83
N LEU A 287 -1.83 -13.08 16.98
CA LEU A 287 -2.51 -12.28 17.99
C LEU A 287 -3.67 -11.52 17.31
N PRO A 288 -4.89 -12.05 17.40
CA PRO A 288 -6.06 -11.39 16.84
C PRO A 288 -6.41 -10.14 17.63
N VAL A 289 -6.66 -9.03 16.91
CA VAL A 289 -7.11 -7.76 17.50
C VAL A 289 -8.28 -7.19 16.70
N ASN A 290 -9.16 -6.45 17.36
CA ASN A 290 -10.18 -5.68 16.69
C ASN A 290 -9.54 -4.71 15.70
N PRO A 291 -10.05 -4.59 14.46
CA PRO A 291 -9.54 -3.63 13.48
C PRO A 291 -9.45 -2.21 14.05
N GLY A 292 -8.32 -1.52 13.79
CA GLY A 292 -8.09 -0.12 14.21
C GLY A 292 -7.72 0.07 15.67
N THR A 293 -7.39 -0.98 16.40
CA THR A 293 -7.05 -0.92 17.82
C THR A 293 -5.59 -1.24 18.13
N ASP A 294 -4.75 -1.38 17.11
CA ASP A 294 -3.31 -1.63 17.24
C ASP A 294 -2.63 -0.59 18.15
N GLY A 295 -3.03 0.69 18.05
CA GLY A 295 -2.53 1.76 18.91
C GLY A 295 -2.83 1.54 20.40
N ALA A 296 -3.99 0.95 20.75
CA ALA A 296 -4.33 0.62 22.12
C ALA A 296 -3.49 -0.57 22.66
N LEU A 297 -3.25 -1.57 21.80
CA LEU A 297 -2.33 -2.66 22.13
C LEU A 297 -0.94 -2.12 22.43
N VAL A 298 -0.39 -1.27 21.54
CA VAL A 298 0.93 -0.69 21.73
C VAL A 298 1.02 0.16 23.00
N ALA A 299 -0.01 0.96 23.30
CA ALA A 299 -0.05 1.76 24.53
C ALA A 299 0.06 0.88 25.78
N ALA A 300 -0.63 -0.26 25.81
CA ALA A 300 -0.56 -1.20 26.92
C ALA A 300 0.80 -1.96 26.99
N LEU A 301 1.38 -2.30 25.85
CA LEU A 301 2.72 -2.85 25.80
C LEU A 301 3.74 -1.87 26.36
N LEU A 302 3.68 -0.60 25.95
CA LEU A 302 4.53 0.47 26.50
C LEU A 302 4.31 0.68 28.01
N HIS A 303 3.08 0.59 28.48
CA HIS A 303 2.77 0.67 29.90
C HIS A 303 3.45 -0.46 30.70
N GLU A 304 3.32 -1.71 30.27
CA GLU A 304 3.95 -2.86 30.91
C GLU A 304 5.49 -2.79 30.86
N LEU A 305 6.04 -2.44 29.69
CA LEU A 305 7.47 -2.25 29.49
C LEU A 305 8.04 -1.17 30.40
N THR A 306 7.26 -0.10 30.64
CA THR A 306 7.68 1.04 31.48
C THR A 306 7.57 0.70 32.97
N PHE A 307 6.40 0.26 33.44
CA PHE A 307 6.06 0.22 34.85
C PHE A 307 6.22 -1.15 35.48
N THR A 308 6.14 -2.24 34.71
CA THR A 308 6.26 -3.61 35.18
C THR A 308 7.66 -4.16 34.95
N HIS A 309 8.18 -3.99 33.74
CA HIS A 309 9.46 -4.59 33.33
C HIS A 309 10.65 -3.64 33.43
N ASN A 310 10.44 -2.31 33.46
CA ASN A 310 11.49 -1.28 33.38
C ASN A 310 12.49 -1.56 32.25
N ALA A 311 11.96 -1.92 31.07
CA ALA A 311 12.73 -2.44 29.93
C ALA A 311 12.91 -1.42 28.79
N LEU A 312 12.67 -0.14 29.05
CA LEU A 312 12.86 0.92 28.06
C LEU A 312 14.33 1.33 27.93
N ALA A 313 14.70 1.78 26.76
CA ALA A 313 16.04 2.30 26.47
C ALA A 313 16.18 3.76 26.94
N TRP A 314 16.20 4.01 28.25
CA TRP A 314 16.09 5.34 28.85
C TRP A 314 17.17 6.31 28.40
N ASP A 315 18.42 5.87 28.28
CA ASP A 315 19.51 6.75 27.84
C ASP A 315 19.32 7.15 26.38
N PHE A 316 18.97 6.20 25.51
CA PHE A 316 18.63 6.49 24.11
C PHE A 316 17.45 7.46 23.99
N LEU A 317 16.39 7.26 24.80
CA LEU A 317 15.23 8.16 24.81
C LEU A 317 15.59 9.59 25.23
N ARG A 318 16.48 9.77 26.20
CA ARG A 318 16.93 11.10 26.63
C ARG A 318 17.86 11.76 25.62
N GLU A 319 18.77 11.00 25.05
CA GLU A 319 19.81 11.53 24.17
C GLU A 319 19.31 11.77 22.75
N CYS A 320 18.51 10.83 22.21
CA CYS A 320 18.14 10.78 20.80
C CYS A 320 16.68 11.14 20.52
N CYS A 321 15.82 11.31 21.55
CA CYS A 321 14.40 11.55 21.35
C CYS A 321 13.90 12.79 22.10
N ILE A 322 12.78 13.37 21.65
CA ILE A 322 12.05 14.46 22.31
C ILE A 322 10.64 13.98 22.63
N GLY A 323 10.16 14.24 23.87
CA GLY A 323 8.76 14.10 24.25
C GLY A 323 8.36 12.79 24.91
N PHE A 324 9.30 11.87 25.19
CA PHE A 324 8.97 10.68 25.96
C PHE A 324 8.74 11.03 27.45
N THR A 325 9.57 11.88 28.02
CA THR A 325 9.46 12.43 29.38
C THR A 325 9.25 13.94 29.33
N ASP A 326 8.70 14.53 30.40
CA ASP A 326 8.39 15.96 30.44
C ASP A 326 9.63 16.85 30.33
N ASP A 327 10.77 16.42 30.90
CA ASP A 327 12.04 17.14 30.84
C ASP A 327 12.64 17.18 29.42
N THR A 328 12.28 16.25 28.56
CA THR A 328 12.71 16.25 27.14
C THR A 328 11.81 17.07 26.22
N LEU A 329 10.66 17.55 26.72
CA LEU A 329 9.78 18.45 25.96
C LEU A 329 10.44 19.83 25.76
N PRO A 330 10.13 20.54 24.64
CA PRO A 330 10.49 21.95 24.50
C PRO A 330 9.96 22.78 25.68
N ALA A 331 10.75 23.76 26.17
CA ALA A 331 10.49 24.45 27.44
C ALA A 331 9.03 24.98 27.59
N ARG A 332 8.44 25.47 26.50
CA ARG A 332 7.05 26.02 26.50
C ARG A 332 5.95 24.96 26.73
N TRP A 333 6.30 23.68 26.58
CA TRP A 333 5.36 22.57 26.66
C TRP A 333 5.50 21.75 27.95
N ARG A 334 6.56 22.01 28.76
CA ARG A 334 6.80 21.29 30.03
C ARG A 334 5.71 21.57 31.08
N GLY A 335 5.46 20.59 31.91
CA GLY A 335 4.46 20.69 33.00
C GLY A 335 3.01 20.68 32.55
N LYS A 336 2.73 20.41 31.27
CA LYS A 336 1.38 20.39 30.72
C LYS A 336 0.78 18.99 30.56
N GLY A 337 1.49 17.94 31.00
CA GLY A 337 1.04 16.55 30.89
C GLY A 337 1.00 16.04 29.45
N LEU A 338 1.95 16.48 28.60
CA LEU A 338 1.99 16.18 27.16
C LEU A 338 3.06 15.16 26.78
N SER A 339 3.78 14.58 27.78
CA SER A 339 4.77 13.54 27.52
C SER A 339 4.10 12.17 27.31
N VAL A 340 4.83 11.24 26.66
CA VAL A 340 4.37 9.85 26.54
C VAL A 340 4.20 9.23 27.93
N LEU A 341 5.10 9.54 28.86
CA LEU A 341 5.03 9.00 30.22
C LEU A 341 3.75 9.44 30.95
N ASP A 342 3.32 10.71 30.77
CA ASP A 342 2.05 11.22 31.30
C ASP A 342 0.84 10.53 30.66
N TYR A 343 0.89 10.33 29.34
CA TYR A 343 -0.13 9.58 28.61
C TYR A 343 -0.29 8.15 29.14
N LEU A 344 0.82 7.42 29.31
CA LEU A 344 0.80 6.03 29.77
C LEU A 344 0.27 5.93 31.22
N ARG A 345 0.66 6.86 32.09
CA ARG A 345 0.18 6.93 33.48
C ARG A 345 -1.30 7.33 33.60
N GLY A 346 -1.86 7.96 32.60
CA GLY A 346 -3.18 8.57 32.68
C GLY A 346 -3.18 9.90 33.45
N THR A 347 -2.07 10.62 33.47
CA THR A 347 -1.97 11.99 34.03
C THR A 347 -2.10 13.07 32.97
N GLY A 348 -1.95 12.72 31.70
CA GLY A 348 -2.11 13.58 30.53
C GLY A 348 -3.29 13.22 29.62
N TYR A 349 -3.50 13.97 28.56
CA TYR A 349 -4.51 13.77 27.50
C TYR A 349 -5.89 13.33 28.02
N ASP A 350 -6.23 12.03 27.90
CA ASP A 350 -7.54 11.45 28.24
C ASP A 350 -7.67 11.05 29.72
N ARG A 351 -6.62 11.21 30.52
CA ARG A 351 -6.55 10.88 31.94
C ARG A 351 -6.92 9.43 32.27
N VAL A 352 -6.58 8.50 31.35
CA VAL A 352 -6.80 7.06 31.50
C VAL A 352 -5.47 6.33 31.43
N ALA A 353 -5.13 5.54 32.47
CA ALA A 353 -3.94 4.70 32.47
C ALA A 353 -4.04 3.60 31.41
N LYS A 354 -2.96 3.38 30.65
CA LYS A 354 -2.93 2.48 29.49
C LYS A 354 -2.60 1.03 29.87
N THR A 355 -3.30 0.51 30.89
CA THR A 355 -3.07 -0.84 31.41
C THR A 355 -3.49 -1.94 30.42
N PRO A 356 -2.97 -3.18 30.55
CA PRO A 356 -3.45 -4.32 29.78
C PRO A 356 -4.96 -4.55 29.88
N ALA A 357 -5.56 -4.36 31.06
CA ALA A 357 -7.01 -4.46 31.27
C ALA A 357 -7.80 -3.41 30.47
N TRP A 358 -7.26 -2.19 30.33
CA TRP A 358 -7.85 -1.16 29.48
C TRP A 358 -7.78 -1.58 28.01
N ALA A 359 -6.61 -2.03 27.54
CA ALA A 359 -6.42 -2.42 26.15
C ALA A 359 -7.21 -3.68 25.79
N ALA A 360 -7.33 -4.67 26.68
CA ALA A 360 -8.09 -5.89 26.43
C ALA A 360 -9.56 -5.61 26.07
N ARG A 361 -10.20 -4.63 26.72
CA ARG A 361 -11.57 -4.21 26.40
C ARG A 361 -11.72 -3.57 25.02
N ILE A 362 -10.65 -2.96 24.52
CA ILE A 362 -10.64 -2.26 23.21
C ILE A 362 -10.27 -3.23 22.09
N THR A 363 -9.19 -3.98 22.32
CA THR A 363 -8.56 -4.81 21.28
C THR A 363 -9.22 -6.17 21.11
N GLY A 364 -9.90 -6.68 22.15
CA GLY A 364 -10.37 -8.06 22.21
C GLY A 364 -9.29 -9.08 22.55
N ALA A 365 -8.01 -8.67 22.57
CA ALA A 365 -6.91 -9.53 23.05
C ALA A 365 -6.99 -9.71 24.57
N SER A 366 -6.64 -10.89 25.09
CA SER A 366 -6.65 -11.12 26.55
C SER A 366 -5.54 -10.34 27.25
N GLU A 367 -5.77 -9.93 28.50
CA GLU A 367 -4.73 -9.29 29.33
C GLU A 367 -3.47 -10.13 29.41
N THR A 368 -3.63 -11.46 29.53
CA THR A 368 -2.51 -12.40 29.58
C THR A 368 -1.67 -12.33 28.32
N ALA A 369 -2.29 -12.35 27.13
CA ALA A 369 -1.56 -12.27 25.87
C ALA A 369 -0.81 -10.94 25.73
N ILE A 370 -1.40 -9.83 26.19
CA ILE A 370 -0.75 -8.50 26.19
C ILE A 370 0.47 -8.50 27.14
N ARG A 371 0.34 -9.03 28.35
CA ARG A 371 1.43 -9.13 29.34
C ARG A 371 2.55 -10.07 28.87
N ASP A 372 2.17 -11.19 28.26
CA ASP A 372 3.14 -12.15 27.72
C ASP A 372 3.97 -11.53 26.59
N LEU A 373 3.32 -10.82 25.65
CA LEU A 373 4.01 -10.11 24.58
C LEU A 373 4.91 -8.98 25.12
N ALA A 374 4.47 -8.23 26.14
CA ALA A 374 5.29 -7.22 26.79
C ALA A 374 6.53 -7.84 27.43
N ARG A 375 6.38 -8.99 28.12
CA ARG A 375 7.50 -9.74 28.71
C ARG A 375 8.47 -10.25 27.65
N GLU A 376 7.94 -10.75 26.52
CA GLU A 376 8.79 -11.16 25.41
C GLU A 376 9.60 -9.98 24.84
N LEU A 377 8.96 -8.85 24.60
CA LEU A 377 9.64 -7.64 24.11
C LEU A 377 10.70 -7.10 25.07
N ALA A 378 10.48 -7.25 26.39
CA ALA A 378 11.46 -6.84 27.39
C ALA A 378 12.77 -7.63 27.32
N HIS A 379 12.75 -8.84 26.75
CA HIS A 379 13.91 -9.74 26.69
C HIS A 379 14.42 -9.98 25.25
N ALA A 380 13.58 -9.76 24.25
CA ALA A 380 13.94 -9.97 22.85
C ALA A 380 14.81 -8.84 22.33
N GLN A 381 16.12 -9.08 22.25
CA GLN A 381 17.08 -8.17 21.65
C GLN A 381 18.00 -8.95 20.71
N PRO A 382 18.02 -8.65 19.41
CA PRO A 382 17.19 -7.61 18.76
C PRO A 382 15.74 -8.03 18.51
N ALA A 383 14.84 -7.05 18.47
CA ALA A 383 13.46 -7.19 18.04
C ALA A 383 13.23 -6.41 16.74
N PHE A 384 12.70 -7.07 15.70
CA PHE A 384 12.34 -6.45 14.45
C PHE A 384 10.84 -6.10 14.48
N ILE A 385 10.52 -4.81 14.64
CA ILE A 385 9.14 -4.31 14.74
C ILE A 385 8.76 -3.66 13.43
N MET A 386 7.73 -4.18 12.76
CA MET A 386 7.27 -3.63 11.48
C MET A 386 5.75 -3.54 11.41
N GLN A 387 5.27 -2.65 10.56
CA GLN A 387 3.88 -2.58 10.18
C GLN A 387 3.70 -2.71 8.67
N GLY A 388 2.56 -3.30 8.27
CA GLY A 388 2.09 -3.20 6.90
C GLY A 388 1.31 -1.92 6.66
N TRP A 389 0.53 -1.90 5.57
CA TRP A 389 -0.35 -0.76 5.31
C TRP A 389 -1.76 -0.92 5.89
N GLY A 390 -2.02 -2.05 6.57
CA GLY A 390 -3.29 -2.27 7.26
C GLY A 390 -3.58 -1.24 8.35
N PRO A 391 -2.69 -1.04 9.33
CA PRO A 391 -2.89 -0.10 10.43
C PRO A 391 -3.06 1.35 9.98
N GLN A 392 -2.33 1.78 8.94
CA GLN A 392 -2.32 3.17 8.53
C GLN A 392 -3.51 3.58 7.63
N ARG A 393 -4.18 2.65 6.91
CA ARG A 393 -5.32 2.96 6.02
C ARG A 393 -6.64 3.05 6.78
N ARG A 394 -6.63 3.76 7.92
CA ARG A 394 -7.76 3.91 8.83
C ARG A 394 -8.01 5.36 9.18
N SER A 395 -9.15 5.68 9.74
CA SER A 395 -9.47 7.04 10.18
C SER A 395 -8.53 7.55 11.28
N ASN A 396 -7.94 6.63 12.05
CA ASN A 396 -6.92 6.90 13.07
C ASN A 396 -5.52 6.44 12.65
N GLY A 397 -5.30 6.25 11.36
CA GLY A 397 -4.12 5.57 10.80
C GLY A 397 -2.81 6.29 11.06
N GLU A 398 -2.82 7.62 11.11
CA GLU A 398 -1.67 8.43 11.47
C GLU A 398 -1.19 8.09 12.88
N MET A 399 -2.08 8.24 13.86
CA MET A 399 -1.74 7.99 15.26
C MET A 399 -1.36 6.55 15.52
N THR A 400 -2.08 5.60 14.92
CA THR A 400 -1.76 4.16 15.00
C THR A 400 -0.37 3.85 14.47
N SER A 401 0.00 4.41 13.32
CA SER A 401 1.34 4.23 12.73
C SER A 401 2.42 4.83 13.62
N GLY A 402 2.18 6.01 14.16
CA GLY A 402 3.08 6.65 15.11
C GLY A 402 3.29 5.85 16.38
N MET A 403 2.23 5.21 16.90
CA MET A 403 2.33 4.32 18.08
C MET A 403 3.25 3.12 17.83
N ILE A 404 3.18 2.51 16.64
CA ILE A 404 4.05 1.37 16.30
C ILE A 404 5.51 1.83 16.16
N MET A 405 5.76 3.00 15.58
CA MET A 405 7.10 3.60 15.52
C MET A 405 7.61 3.95 16.93
N LEU A 406 6.74 4.48 17.80
CA LEU A 406 7.06 4.78 19.20
C LEU A 406 7.50 3.54 19.97
N LEU A 407 6.90 2.36 19.71
CA LEU A 407 7.31 1.11 20.36
C LEU A 407 8.77 0.76 20.02
N ALA A 408 9.16 0.88 18.75
CA ALA A 408 10.53 0.63 18.31
C ALA A 408 11.52 1.62 18.96
N LEU A 409 11.17 2.92 19.00
CA LEU A 409 11.97 3.94 19.67
C LEU A 409 12.11 3.70 21.17
N ALA A 410 11.01 3.38 21.85
CA ALA A 410 11.00 3.18 23.31
C ALA A 410 11.89 2.02 23.75
N LEU A 411 11.95 0.97 22.93
CA LEU A 411 12.83 -0.18 23.16
C LEU A 411 14.28 0.06 22.69
N GLY A 412 14.58 1.20 22.04
CA GLY A 412 15.89 1.45 21.43
C GLY A 412 16.23 0.50 20.28
N GLN A 413 15.22 -0.18 19.73
CA GLN A 413 15.36 -1.17 18.65
C GLN A 413 15.26 -0.49 17.27
N VAL A 414 16.12 0.52 17.08
CA VAL A 414 16.21 1.33 15.86
C VAL A 414 17.68 1.52 15.49
N GLY A 415 18.01 1.31 14.23
CA GLY A 415 19.34 1.52 13.70
C GLY A 415 20.39 0.47 14.08
N LEU A 416 19.95 -0.67 14.61
CA LEU A 416 20.81 -1.79 15.02
C LEU A 416 20.59 -2.99 14.10
N PRO A 417 21.60 -3.89 13.91
CA PRO A 417 21.39 -5.14 13.19
C PRO A 417 20.20 -5.93 13.77
N GLY A 418 19.37 -6.51 12.91
CA GLY A 418 18.18 -7.25 13.33
C GLY A 418 17.00 -6.40 13.81
N THR A 419 17.02 -5.08 13.60
CA THR A 419 15.97 -4.14 14.04
C THR A 419 15.34 -3.37 12.88
N ASN A 420 14.19 -2.74 13.16
CA ASN A 420 13.50 -1.84 12.24
C ASN A 420 12.95 -0.64 13.02
N ASN A 421 12.69 0.46 12.35
CA ASN A 421 12.19 1.71 12.94
C ASN A 421 10.66 1.76 13.15
N GLY A 422 9.98 0.63 13.14
CA GLY A 422 8.52 0.55 13.28
C GLY A 422 7.75 0.87 11.99
N MET A 423 8.44 1.19 10.92
CA MET A 423 7.84 1.38 9.59
C MET A 423 7.57 0.05 8.87
N ASN A 424 7.06 0.14 7.66
CA ASN A 424 7.14 -0.94 6.69
C ASN A 424 8.61 -1.18 6.30
N VAL A 425 8.89 -2.34 5.71
CA VAL A 425 10.25 -2.66 5.22
C VAL A 425 10.70 -1.70 4.12
N ALA A 426 12.01 -1.65 3.91
CA ALA A 426 12.68 -0.69 3.02
C ALA A 426 12.03 -0.55 1.63
N TRP A 427 12.00 0.69 1.19
CA TRP A 427 11.58 1.11 -0.15
C TRP A 427 12.79 1.63 -0.91
N GLY A 428 13.80 0.91 -1.18
CA GLY A 428 15.02 1.40 -1.81
C GLY A 428 14.76 2.43 -2.93
N GLY A 429 15.62 3.36 -3.12
CA GLY A 429 15.61 4.30 -4.24
C GLY A 429 15.71 3.56 -5.58
N GLY A 430 15.13 4.09 -6.64
CA GLY A 430 15.42 3.63 -7.99
C GLY A 430 16.89 3.86 -8.31
N PHE A 431 17.49 2.92 -9.02
CA PHE A 431 18.85 3.06 -9.51
C PHE A 431 18.89 3.79 -10.87
N LEU A 432 17.92 3.47 -11.73
CA LEU A 432 17.86 4.01 -13.08
C LEU A 432 17.37 5.46 -13.10
N THR A 433 18.03 6.26 -13.90
CA THR A 433 17.61 7.63 -14.21
C THR A 433 16.35 7.63 -15.07
N HIS A 434 15.45 8.54 -14.79
CA HIS A 434 14.20 8.75 -15.56
C HIS A 434 14.26 10.03 -16.38
N VAL A 435 13.46 10.09 -17.44
CA VAL A 435 13.23 11.33 -18.15
C VAL A 435 12.63 12.35 -17.20
N SER A 436 13.17 13.57 -17.18
CA SER A 436 12.62 14.64 -16.32
C SER A 436 11.19 14.97 -16.71
N ALA A 437 10.30 15.03 -15.74
CA ALA A 437 8.94 15.52 -15.95
C ALA A 437 8.88 17.02 -16.31
N GLY A 438 9.98 17.76 -16.12
CA GLY A 438 10.02 19.21 -16.29
C GLY A 438 9.46 19.96 -15.06
N HIS A 439 9.15 21.23 -15.28
CA HIS A 439 8.62 22.13 -14.23
C HIS A 439 7.13 22.34 -14.40
N ASN A 440 6.36 22.11 -13.33
CA ASN A 440 4.95 22.46 -13.30
C ASN A 440 4.78 23.93 -12.91
N SER A 441 4.21 24.72 -13.81
CA SER A 441 4.01 26.15 -13.59
C SER A 441 2.81 26.48 -12.69
N VAL A 442 1.94 25.50 -12.41
CA VAL A 442 0.85 25.66 -11.44
C VAL A 442 1.44 25.48 -10.02
N PRO A 443 1.40 26.52 -9.17
CA PRO A 443 2.16 26.51 -7.92
C PRO A 443 1.49 25.74 -6.77
N PHE A 444 0.27 25.28 -6.94
CA PHE A 444 -0.51 24.62 -5.90
C PHE A 444 -0.91 23.19 -6.28
N ARG A 445 -1.17 22.37 -5.26
CA ARG A 445 -1.49 20.95 -5.40
C ARG A 445 -2.58 20.55 -4.44
N ILE A 446 -3.43 19.59 -4.85
CA ILE A 446 -4.49 19.01 -4.01
C ILE A 446 -4.10 17.63 -3.48
N PRO A 447 -4.64 17.18 -2.34
CA PRO A 447 -4.54 15.78 -1.95
C PRO A 447 -5.16 14.88 -3.03
N ALA A 448 -4.50 13.80 -3.42
CA ALA A 448 -5.03 12.87 -4.42
C ALA A 448 -6.44 12.35 -4.07
N TYR A 449 -6.76 12.25 -2.78
CA TYR A 449 -8.05 11.78 -2.29
C TYR A 449 -9.16 12.85 -2.30
N ARG A 450 -8.87 14.09 -2.72
CA ARG A 450 -9.84 15.20 -2.79
C ARG A 450 -10.26 15.59 -4.22
N PHE A 451 -9.90 14.80 -5.23
CA PHE A 451 -10.21 15.16 -6.61
C PHE A 451 -11.72 15.23 -6.90
N LEU A 452 -12.54 14.37 -6.26
CA LEU A 452 -14.01 14.45 -6.38
C LEU A 452 -14.54 15.75 -5.79
N ASP A 453 -14.02 16.18 -4.64
CA ASP A 453 -14.38 17.47 -4.03
C ASP A 453 -14.01 18.63 -4.97
N ALA A 454 -12.83 18.54 -5.63
CA ALA A 454 -12.38 19.53 -6.58
C ALA A 454 -13.22 19.57 -7.87
N ILE A 455 -13.84 18.46 -8.28
CA ILE A 455 -14.79 18.44 -9.40
C ILE A 455 -16.12 19.07 -8.98
N GLU A 456 -16.69 18.65 -7.82
CA GLU A 456 -18.01 19.11 -7.36
C GLU A 456 -18.01 20.61 -7.07
N ASP A 457 -17.04 21.10 -6.31
CA ASP A 457 -16.90 22.53 -6.00
C ASP A 457 -15.47 22.85 -5.52
N GLY A 458 -14.56 23.02 -6.47
CA GLY A 458 -13.16 23.37 -6.17
C GLY A 458 -13.03 24.69 -5.38
N THR A 459 -13.96 25.61 -5.50
CA THR A 459 -13.89 26.92 -4.84
C THR A 459 -14.02 26.84 -3.30
N ARG A 460 -14.41 25.68 -2.77
CA ARG A 460 -14.38 25.39 -1.33
C ARG A 460 -13.01 24.95 -0.84
N LEU A 461 -12.12 24.54 -1.73
CA LEU A 461 -10.85 23.97 -1.36
C LEU A 461 -9.78 25.04 -1.18
N GLY A 462 -9.15 25.05 -0.02
CA GLY A 462 -8.04 25.91 0.34
C GLY A 462 -7.02 25.19 1.21
N ALA A 463 -6.19 25.93 1.91
CA ALA A 463 -5.15 25.36 2.78
C ALA A 463 -5.74 24.45 3.89
N ALA A 464 -6.89 24.83 4.48
CA ALA A 464 -7.56 24.03 5.50
C ALA A 464 -8.08 22.68 4.96
N GLU A 465 -8.48 22.64 3.71
CA GLU A 465 -8.90 21.41 3.02
C GLU A 465 -7.72 20.65 2.40
N GLY A 466 -6.49 21.06 2.68
CA GLY A 466 -5.26 20.39 2.29
C GLY A 466 -4.66 20.89 0.98
N VAL A 467 -5.12 21.98 0.37
CA VAL A 467 -4.46 22.54 -0.81
C VAL A 467 -3.12 23.16 -0.39
N ARG A 468 -2.04 22.66 -0.95
CA ARG A 468 -0.68 23.18 -0.73
C ARG A 468 -0.34 24.23 -1.76
N GLY A 469 0.42 25.27 -1.37
CA GLY A 469 0.87 26.34 -2.25
C GLY A 469 -0.08 27.53 -2.34
N LEU A 470 -1.26 27.49 -1.68
CA LEU A 470 -2.15 28.64 -1.49
C LEU A 470 -1.90 29.32 -0.14
N ALA A 471 -2.13 30.63 -0.07
CA ALA A 471 -2.18 31.34 1.20
C ALA A 471 -3.41 30.86 2.02
N ALA A 472 -3.38 31.09 3.35
CA ALA A 472 -4.38 30.52 4.26
C ALA A 472 -5.83 30.96 3.97
N ASP A 473 -6.00 32.16 3.45
CA ASP A 473 -7.29 32.75 3.09
C ASP A 473 -7.71 32.51 1.62
N GLN A 474 -6.81 31.93 0.82
CA GLN A 474 -7.08 31.65 -0.58
C GLN A 474 -7.80 30.32 -0.78
N ARG A 475 -8.55 30.25 -1.87
CA ARG A 475 -9.24 29.06 -2.37
C ARG A 475 -8.88 28.85 -3.85
N LEU A 476 -9.13 27.66 -4.37
CA LEU A 476 -9.06 27.44 -5.80
C LEU A 476 -10.06 28.36 -6.53
N ALA A 477 -9.66 28.88 -7.67
CA ALA A 477 -10.52 29.79 -8.46
C ALA A 477 -11.74 29.06 -9.07
N HIS A 478 -11.59 27.77 -9.33
CA HIS A 478 -12.60 26.92 -9.97
C HIS A 478 -12.33 25.44 -9.61
N GLY A 479 -13.20 24.55 -10.08
CA GLY A 479 -13.00 23.11 -9.99
C GLY A 479 -12.22 22.54 -11.17
N ILE A 480 -11.98 21.21 -11.12
CA ILE A 480 -11.40 20.44 -12.21
C ILE A 480 -12.36 20.41 -13.38
N LYS A 481 -11.92 20.88 -14.56
CA LYS A 481 -12.70 20.92 -15.79
C LYS A 481 -12.29 19.87 -16.81
N ALA A 482 -11.01 19.45 -16.78
CA ALA A 482 -10.52 18.35 -17.60
C ALA A 482 -9.68 17.36 -16.78
N ILE A 483 -9.79 16.08 -17.11
CA ILE A 483 -9.01 15.00 -16.48
C ILE A 483 -8.26 14.22 -17.56
N VAL A 484 -6.96 14.05 -17.34
CA VAL A 484 -6.13 13.07 -18.03
C VAL A 484 -5.91 11.90 -17.08
N CYS A 485 -6.41 10.72 -17.43
CA CYS A 485 -6.29 9.50 -16.62
C CYS A 485 -5.47 8.46 -17.40
N HIS A 486 -4.22 8.25 -17.01
CA HIS A 486 -3.29 7.36 -17.69
C HIS A 486 -2.89 6.17 -16.80
N GLY A 487 -3.17 4.94 -17.25
CA GLY A 487 -2.73 3.69 -16.61
C GLY A 487 -3.27 3.49 -15.19
N GLY A 488 -4.47 3.99 -14.89
CA GLY A 488 -5.05 3.92 -13.57
C GLY A 488 -6.58 3.78 -13.57
N ASN A 489 -7.09 2.94 -12.67
CA ASN A 489 -8.52 2.79 -12.40
C ASN A 489 -8.91 3.58 -11.14
N CYS A 490 -8.34 4.80 -10.97
CA CYS A 490 -8.43 5.58 -9.73
C CYS A 490 -9.66 6.48 -9.67
N LEU A 491 -10.29 6.81 -10.80
CA LEU A 491 -11.46 7.70 -10.79
C LEU A 491 -12.65 7.07 -10.05
N THR A 492 -12.74 5.76 -10.03
CA THR A 492 -13.79 5.01 -9.37
C THR A 492 -13.24 3.97 -8.38
N ASN A 493 -12.56 2.95 -8.85
CA ASN A 493 -12.27 1.72 -8.13
C ASN A 493 -11.34 1.90 -6.91
N GLN A 494 -10.43 2.88 -6.93
CA GLN A 494 -9.52 3.14 -5.80
C GLN A 494 -10.06 4.19 -4.82
N HIS A 495 -11.14 4.89 -5.15
CA HIS A 495 -11.72 5.94 -4.32
C HIS A 495 -12.86 5.41 -3.45
N GLY A 496 -12.97 5.87 -2.22
CA GLY A 496 -14.10 5.56 -1.33
C GLY A 496 -15.40 6.19 -1.82
N ASP A 497 -16.55 5.63 -1.41
CA ASP A 497 -17.88 6.05 -1.87
C ASP A 497 -17.98 6.05 -3.40
N ILE A 498 -17.84 4.86 -4.00
CA ILE A 498 -17.87 4.73 -5.45
C ILE A 498 -19.18 5.24 -6.07
N ASN A 499 -20.29 5.21 -5.32
CA ASN A 499 -21.57 5.75 -5.78
C ASN A 499 -21.53 7.28 -5.91
N ARG A 500 -20.79 7.97 -5.04
CA ARG A 500 -20.49 9.40 -5.22
C ARG A 500 -19.64 9.63 -6.45
N ALA A 501 -18.58 8.84 -6.63
CA ALA A 501 -17.74 8.93 -7.83
C ALA A 501 -18.57 8.79 -9.12
N HIS A 502 -19.48 7.82 -9.18
CA HIS A 502 -20.39 7.64 -10.31
C HIS A 502 -21.24 8.88 -10.57
N ARG A 503 -21.82 9.51 -9.53
CA ARG A 503 -22.63 10.73 -9.71
C ARG A 503 -21.80 11.90 -10.21
N VAL A 504 -20.64 12.14 -9.56
CA VAL A 504 -19.77 13.27 -9.89
C VAL A 504 -19.23 13.17 -11.31
N LEU A 505 -18.74 11.99 -11.67
CA LEU A 505 -18.14 11.79 -13.00
C LEU A 505 -19.17 11.77 -14.14
N THR A 506 -20.44 11.52 -13.88
CA THR A 506 -21.51 11.62 -14.90
C THR A 506 -21.93 13.06 -15.17
N ASP A 507 -21.61 14.00 -14.29
CA ASP A 507 -21.94 15.42 -14.48
C ASP A 507 -20.94 16.10 -15.40
N THR A 508 -21.33 16.24 -16.67
CA THR A 508 -20.52 16.89 -17.70
C THR A 508 -20.45 18.41 -17.55
N SER A 509 -21.26 19.02 -16.68
CA SER A 509 -21.18 20.45 -16.39
C SER A 509 -20.12 20.75 -15.31
N ALA A 510 -19.90 19.82 -14.40
CA ALA A 510 -18.87 19.94 -13.36
C ALA A 510 -17.48 19.67 -13.95
N CYS A 511 -17.29 18.53 -14.61
CA CYS A 511 -16.06 18.15 -15.32
C CYS A 511 -16.37 17.97 -16.82
N GLU A 512 -15.88 18.86 -17.65
CA GLU A 512 -16.33 18.99 -19.04
C GLU A 512 -15.69 17.96 -19.98
N PHE A 513 -14.46 17.51 -19.66
CA PHE A 513 -13.72 16.59 -20.51
C PHE A 513 -12.89 15.57 -19.72
N ILE A 514 -12.98 14.30 -20.09
CA ILE A 514 -12.18 13.22 -19.53
C ILE A 514 -11.58 12.38 -20.64
N VAL A 515 -10.25 12.26 -20.67
CA VAL A 515 -9.54 11.29 -21.51
C VAL A 515 -8.96 10.18 -20.65
N ASN A 516 -9.23 8.92 -21.01
CA ASN A 516 -8.67 7.74 -20.35
C ASN A 516 -7.73 7.01 -21.31
N ILE A 517 -6.53 6.76 -20.85
CA ILE A 517 -5.47 6.05 -21.57
C ILE A 517 -5.14 4.81 -20.75
N ASP A 518 -5.46 3.63 -21.26
CA ASP A 518 -5.23 2.38 -20.53
C ASP A 518 -5.03 1.19 -21.49
N VAL A 519 -4.62 0.08 -20.94
CA VAL A 519 -4.45 -1.18 -21.68
C VAL A 519 -5.77 -1.96 -21.80
N GLU A 520 -6.76 -1.69 -20.96
CA GLU A 520 -8.07 -2.34 -20.92
C GLU A 520 -9.19 -1.36 -20.58
N PHE A 521 -10.44 -1.75 -20.87
CA PHE A 521 -11.62 -0.94 -20.58
C PHE A 521 -11.98 -1.06 -19.10
N THR A 522 -11.40 -0.20 -18.26
CA THR A 522 -11.59 -0.19 -16.81
C THR A 522 -12.90 0.48 -16.37
N ASP A 523 -13.26 0.34 -15.08
CA ASP A 523 -14.39 1.09 -14.51
C ASP A 523 -14.24 2.61 -14.68
N SER A 524 -13.01 3.13 -14.63
CA SER A 524 -12.74 4.55 -14.87
C SER A 524 -12.94 4.94 -16.34
N ALA A 525 -12.64 4.05 -17.28
CA ALA A 525 -12.77 4.32 -18.72
C ALA A 525 -14.21 4.58 -19.14
N ARG A 526 -15.22 4.02 -18.47
CA ARG A 526 -16.64 4.26 -18.76
C ARG A 526 -17.09 5.72 -18.67
N TYR A 527 -16.33 6.53 -17.90
CA TYR A 527 -16.62 7.96 -17.71
C TYR A 527 -15.84 8.86 -18.66
N ALA A 528 -14.98 8.30 -19.51
CA ALA A 528 -14.21 9.07 -20.47
C ALA A 528 -15.06 9.56 -21.64
N ASP A 529 -14.67 10.69 -22.20
CA ASP A 529 -15.18 11.20 -23.48
C ASP A 529 -14.38 10.60 -24.65
N ILE A 530 -13.07 10.39 -24.42
CA ILE A 530 -12.15 9.71 -25.33
C ILE A 530 -11.40 8.61 -24.56
N VAL A 531 -11.34 7.42 -25.15
CA VAL A 531 -10.56 6.28 -24.65
C VAL A 531 -9.45 5.94 -25.64
N LEU A 532 -8.20 5.94 -25.18
CA LEU A 532 -7.02 5.66 -26.01
C LEU A 532 -6.36 4.34 -25.57
N PRO A 533 -6.09 3.41 -26.52
CA PRO A 533 -5.49 2.11 -26.25
C PRO A 533 -3.98 2.21 -26.08
N ASP A 534 -3.49 1.96 -24.88
CA ASP A 534 -2.06 1.92 -24.56
C ASP A 534 -1.45 0.52 -24.79
N LEU A 535 -0.13 0.44 -24.76
CA LEU A 535 0.67 -0.78 -24.86
C LEU A 535 0.96 -1.37 -23.46
N PHE A 536 0.98 -2.70 -23.37
CA PHE A 536 1.68 -3.34 -22.28
C PHE A 536 3.20 -3.15 -22.40
N ARG A 537 3.89 -3.14 -21.28
CA ARG A 537 5.37 -3.05 -21.27
C ARG A 537 6.05 -4.18 -22.04
N MET A 538 5.40 -5.35 -22.20
CA MET A 538 5.92 -6.45 -23.01
C MET A 538 5.72 -6.25 -24.53
N GLU A 539 4.92 -5.25 -24.94
CA GLU A 539 4.66 -4.92 -26.34
C GLU A 539 5.61 -3.83 -26.88
N GLN A 540 6.50 -3.30 -26.03
CA GLN A 540 7.47 -2.25 -26.38
C GLN A 540 8.78 -2.43 -25.61
N VAL A 541 9.86 -1.78 -26.09
CA VAL A 541 11.12 -1.72 -25.36
C VAL A 541 10.90 -1.01 -24.02
N SER A 542 11.37 -1.65 -22.95
CA SER A 542 11.28 -1.09 -21.60
C SER A 542 12.41 -1.60 -20.73
N VAL A 543 12.91 -0.76 -19.83
CA VAL A 543 13.90 -1.12 -18.82
C VAL A 543 13.44 -0.58 -17.47
N MET A 544 13.57 -1.37 -16.42
CA MET A 544 13.16 -0.98 -15.08
C MET A 544 14.07 -1.56 -14.00
N ASP A 545 14.19 -0.83 -12.91
CA ASP A 545 14.71 -1.40 -11.67
C ASP A 545 13.76 -2.46 -11.14
N ALA A 546 14.32 -3.52 -10.62
CA ALA A 546 13.58 -4.51 -9.89
C ALA A 546 14.24 -4.71 -8.52
N ASP A 547 13.42 -4.96 -7.51
CA ASP A 547 13.78 -5.10 -6.10
C ASP A 547 14.26 -3.83 -5.34
N THR A 548 14.54 -4.04 -4.06
CA THR A 548 15.08 -3.00 -3.21
C THR A 548 16.47 -2.62 -3.73
N TRP A 549 16.76 -1.33 -3.82
CA TRP A 549 18.06 -0.81 -4.25
C TRP A 549 18.44 -1.07 -5.71
N GLY A 550 17.47 -1.49 -6.57
CA GLY A 550 17.78 -1.79 -7.97
C GLY A 550 18.83 -2.91 -8.11
N ARG A 551 18.82 -3.92 -7.23
CA ARG A 551 19.74 -5.07 -7.31
C ARG A 551 19.60 -5.82 -8.62
N ARG A 552 18.43 -5.74 -9.25
CA ARG A 552 18.18 -6.24 -10.58
C ARG A 552 17.68 -5.13 -11.47
N ILE A 553 18.11 -5.19 -12.72
CA ILE A 553 17.54 -4.43 -13.81
C ILE A 553 16.88 -5.42 -14.73
N VAL A 554 15.65 -5.16 -15.13
CA VAL A 554 14.88 -6.02 -16.04
C VAL A 554 14.55 -5.27 -17.31
N ALA A 555 14.51 -6.01 -18.42
CA ALA A 555 14.24 -5.44 -19.73
C ALA A 555 13.19 -6.24 -20.51
N ALA A 556 12.42 -5.52 -21.31
CA ALA A 556 11.58 -6.05 -22.37
C ALA A 556 12.17 -5.62 -23.73
N ASP A 557 12.31 -6.57 -24.66
CA ASP A 557 12.87 -6.34 -25.99
C ASP A 557 11.85 -5.80 -27.00
N GLY A 558 10.56 -5.75 -26.63
CA GLY A 558 9.48 -5.28 -27.50
C GLY A 558 9.17 -6.20 -28.69
N ALA A 559 9.75 -7.40 -28.77
CA ALA A 559 9.58 -8.29 -29.93
C ALA A 559 8.14 -8.83 -30.11
N LEU A 560 7.29 -8.75 -29.05
CA LEU A 560 5.86 -9.04 -29.20
C LEU A 560 5.18 -8.01 -30.11
N GLY A 561 5.63 -6.75 -30.03
CA GLY A 561 5.08 -5.62 -30.79
C GLY A 561 3.64 -5.25 -30.43
N PRO A 562 3.17 -4.11 -30.94
CA PRO A 562 1.78 -3.68 -30.78
C PRO A 562 0.83 -4.55 -31.59
N ARG A 563 -0.32 -4.87 -31.01
CA ARG A 563 -1.42 -5.54 -31.72
C ARG A 563 -2.55 -4.55 -31.91
N PHE A 564 -3.28 -4.69 -33.04
CA PHE A 564 -4.34 -3.76 -33.44
C PHE A 564 -3.80 -2.32 -33.59
N GLU A 565 -4.60 -1.31 -33.26
CA GLU A 565 -4.25 0.11 -33.41
C GLU A 565 -3.68 0.72 -32.13
N ARG A 566 -3.09 -0.09 -31.24
CA ARG A 566 -2.51 0.41 -29.99
C ARG A 566 -1.25 1.22 -30.21
N ARG A 567 -1.05 2.25 -29.40
CA ARG A 567 0.16 3.09 -29.41
C ARG A 567 0.71 3.23 -27.99
N GLY A 568 2.01 3.35 -27.86
CA GLY A 568 2.64 3.68 -26.58
C GLY A 568 2.35 5.11 -26.14
N ALA A 569 2.25 5.32 -24.83
CA ALA A 569 1.92 6.62 -24.25
C ALA A 569 2.88 7.74 -24.69
N TRP A 570 4.20 7.45 -24.81
CA TRP A 570 5.18 8.42 -25.32
C TRP A 570 4.84 8.88 -26.73
N GLY A 571 4.52 7.97 -27.63
CA GLY A 571 4.13 8.30 -29.01
C GLY A 571 2.86 9.14 -29.06
N MET A 572 1.85 8.83 -28.23
CA MET A 572 0.63 9.65 -28.10
C MET A 572 0.98 11.08 -27.64
N CYS A 573 1.88 11.21 -26.68
CA CYS A 573 2.34 12.51 -26.18
C CYS A 573 3.13 13.30 -27.24
N CYS A 574 3.97 12.65 -28.05
CA CYS A 574 4.64 13.31 -29.20
C CYS A 574 3.62 13.85 -30.20
N ASP A 575 2.60 13.05 -30.51
CA ASP A 575 1.55 13.46 -31.46
C ASP A 575 0.69 14.61 -30.92
N LEU A 576 0.41 14.67 -29.62
CA LEU A 576 -0.24 15.82 -28.97
C LEU A 576 0.68 17.03 -28.92
N ALA A 577 1.96 16.85 -28.61
CA ALA A 577 2.95 17.90 -28.57
C ALA A 577 3.12 18.58 -29.95
N LYS A 578 3.07 17.81 -31.06
CA LYS A 578 3.04 18.35 -32.44
C LYS A 578 1.84 19.25 -32.66
N ARG A 579 0.65 18.85 -32.25
CA ARG A 579 -0.59 19.62 -32.36
C ARG A 579 -0.54 20.96 -31.61
N TRP A 580 0.23 20.99 -30.53
CA TRP A 580 0.44 22.22 -29.74
C TRP A 580 1.72 23.00 -30.11
N GLY A 581 2.55 22.49 -31.06
CA GLY A 581 3.79 23.11 -31.46
C GLY A 581 4.91 23.09 -30.44
N ILE A 582 4.88 22.12 -29.53
CA ILE A 582 5.86 21.94 -28.40
C ILE A 582 6.65 20.65 -28.51
N GLU A 583 6.63 19.94 -29.65
CA GLU A 583 7.30 18.64 -29.82
C GLU A 583 8.80 18.71 -29.52
N ALA A 584 9.46 19.76 -29.98
CA ALA A 584 10.90 19.93 -29.75
C ALA A 584 11.26 20.01 -28.27
N THR A 585 10.40 20.62 -27.43
CA THR A 585 10.58 20.70 -25.97
C THR A 585 10.24 19.39 -25.30
N PHE A 586 9.21 18.68 -25.78
CA PHE A 586 8.76 17.42 -25.15
C PHE A 586 9.70 16.27 -25.48
N ALA A 587 9.94 15.98 -26.76
CA ALA A 587 10.68 14.81 -27.22
C ALA A 587 12.18 15.02 -27.30
N GLU A 588 12.66 16.27 -27.44
CA GLU A 588 14.07 16.63 -27.65
C GLU A 588 14.69 15.89 -28.85
N GLY A 589 13.83 15.57 -29.83
CA GLY A 589 14.23 14.87 -31.07
C GLY A 589 14.46 13.36 -30.91
N LEU A 590 14.12 12.76 -29.75
CA LEU A 590 14.34 11.34 -29.47
C LEU A 590 13.01 10.57 -29.36
N THR A 591 13.03 9.33 -29.83
CA THR A 591 11.98 8.34 -29.58
C THR A 591 12.07 7.81 -28.15
N GLU A 592 11.02 7.12 -27.66
CA GLU A 592 11.04 6.48 -26.34
C GLU A 592 12.18 5.49 -26.17
N ALA A 593 12.43 4.65 -27.19
CA ALA A 593 13.50 3.65 -27.16
C ALA A 593 14.89 4.30 -27.10
N GLU A 594 15.11 5.39 -27.86
CA GLU A 594 16.36 6.16 -27.81
C GLU A 594 16.55 6.85 -26.46
N TRP A 595 15.50 7.39 -25.86
CA TRP A 595 15.56 7.92 -24.51
C TRP A 595 15.93 6.85 -23.48
N ILE A 596 15.29 5.68 -23.52
CA ILE A 596 15.58 4.55 -22.62
C ILE A 596 17.04 4.11 -22.79
N CYS A 597 17.51 3.95 -24.03
CA CYS A 597 18.89 3.59 -24.32
C CYS A 597 19.88 4.64 -23.78
N LYS A 598 19.65 5.93 -24.06
CA LYS A 598 20.48 7.05 -23.59
C LYS A 598 20.59 7.10 -22.07
N LEU A 599 19.45 7.00 -21.36
CA LEU A 599 19.44 7.04 -19.89
C LEU A 599 20.18 5.84 -19.31
N TYR A 600 19.90 4.64 -19.81
CA TYR A 600 20.56 3.42 -19.36
C TYR A 600 22.09 3.46 -19.59
N GLU A 601 22.54 3.88 -20.77
CA GLU A 601 23.97 3.99 -21.07
C GLU A 601 24.64 5.08 -20.20
N THR A 602 23.93 6.17 -19.90
CA THR A 602 24.41 7.19 -18.96
C THR A 602 24.59 6.60 -17.53
N ASP A 603 23.63 5.78 -17.07
CA ASP A 603 23.74 5.09 -15.77
C ASP A 603 24.86 4.04 -15.79
N ARG A 604 25.04 3.35 -16.91
CA ARG A 604 26.13 2.39 -17.11
C ARG A 604 27.50 3.08 -17.04
N GLU A 605 27.66 4.24 -17.68
CA GLU A 605 28.89 5.03 -17.63
C GLU A 605 29.15 5.59 -16.22
N ARG A 606 28.12 6.05 -15.52
CA ARG A 606 28.21 6.53 -14.14
C ARG A 606 28.74 5.44 -13.21
N THR A 607 28.23 4.21 -13.33
CA THR A 607 28.74 3.08 -12.55
C THR A 607 30.16 2.71 -12.90
N ALA A 608 30.54 2.71 -14.18
CA ALA A 608 31.91 2.45 -14.61
C ALA A 608 32.92 3.50 -14.10
N GLN A 609 32.51 4.78 -14.05
CA GLN A 609 33.34 5.86 -13.51
C GLN A 609 33.50 5.74 -11.98
N ALA A 610 32.45 5.40 -11.26
CA ALA A 610 32.51 5.15 -9.82
C ALA A 610 33.48 3.99 -9.51
N SER A 611 33.44 2.90 -10.31
CA SER A 611 34.35 1.77 -10.20
C SER A 611 35.82 2.19 -10.32
N ARG A 612 36.13 3.07 -11.29
CA ARG A 612 37.51 3.53 -11.52
C ARG A 612 38.05 4.41 -10.40
N ARG A 613 37.17 5.17 -9.72
CA ARG A 613 37.54 6.00 -8.57
C ARG A 613 37.79 5.20 -7.30
N LEU A 614 37.08 4.08 -7.15
CA LEU A 614 37.13 3.19 -5.98
C LEU A 614 38.16 2.07 -6.13
N ALA A 615 38.71 1.82 -7.33
CA ALA A 615 39.80 0.89 -7.52
C ALA A 615 41.02 1.38 -6.74
N PRO A 616 41.48 0.67 -5.68
CA PRO A 616 42.64 1.15 -4.92
C PRO A 616 43.81 1.24 -5.88
N GLU A 617 44.64 2.28 -5.71
CA GLU A 617 45.97 2.40 -6.29
C GLU A 617 46.88 1.23 -5.87
N LYS A 618 46.56 0.02 -6.24
CA LYS A 618 47.43 -1.13 -6.20
C LYS A 618 48.29 -1.10 -7.45
N LYS A 619 49.35 -0.30 -7.42
CA LYS A 619 50.63 -0.41 -8.10
C LYS A 619 51.20 0.96 -8.43
N ARG A 620 51.85 1.55 -7.47
CA ARG A 620 53.10 2.31 -7.65
C ARG A 620 53.82 2.35 -6.32
N LEU A 621 54.42 1.25 -5.96
CA LEU A 621 55.59 1.24 -5.07
C LEU A 621 56.80 1.23 -5.97
N THR A 622 57.31 2.41 -6.26
CA THR A 622 58.73 2.63 -6.48
C THR A 622 59.15 3.67 -5.46
N PRO A 623 60.25 3.47 -4.73
CA PRO A 623 60.67 4.35 -3.69
C PRO A 623 61.47 5.48 -4.28
N GLU A 624 61.15 6.72 -4.05
CA GLU A 624 62.13 7.82 -3.91
C GLU A 624 61.38 9.15 -3.67
N GLY A 625 61.70 9.73 -2.57
CA GLY A 625 61.68 10.98 -1.92
C GLY A 625 61.23 12.22 -2.70
N THR A 626 60.50 13.04 -2.07
CA THR A 626 60.83 14.36 -1.52
C THR A 626 59.56 15.17 -1.27
N GLN A 627 59.63 15.92 -0.18
CA GLN A 627 58.69 16.94 0.31
C GLN A 627 58.49 18.09 -0.68
N ALA A 628 57.32 18.71 -0.68
CA ALA A 628 57.09 20.14 -0.33
C ALA A 628 55.75 20.62 -0.88
N ASP A 629 54.99 21.15 -0.01
CA ASP A 629 54.46 22.49 0.19
C ASP A 629 53.07 22.82 -0.34
N SER A 630 52.33 23.34 0.65
CA SER A 630 51.09 24.06 0.70
C SER A 630 50.87 25.09 -0.41
N GLU A 631 49.64 25.27 -0.84
CA GLU A 631 49.05 26.62 -0.94
C GLU A 631 47.53 26.58 -0.94
N GLN A 632 46.99 27.38 -0.02
CA GLN A 632 45.60 27.82 0.04
C GLN A 632 45.32 28.83 -1.07
N THR A 633 44.14 28.82 -1.64
CA THR A 633 43.45 30.06 -1.94
C THR A 633 41.94 29.91 -1.92
N ASP A 634 41.34 30.77 -1.13
CA ASP A 634 39.95 31.19 -1.07
C ASP A 634 39.42 31.67 -2.40
N SER A 635 38.13 31.46 -2.67
CA SER A 635 37.24 32.62 -2.88
C SER A 635 35.80 32.17 -3.12
N ALA A 636 34.94 32.98 -2.56
CA ALA A 636 33.52 32.88 -2.29
C ALA A 636 32.61 33.28 -3.45
N GLN A 637 31.32 32.96 -3.21
CA GLN A 637 30.12 33.63 -3.74
C GLN A 637 29.63 33.18 -5.13
N THR A 638 28.38 32.82 -5.38
CA THR A 638 27.08 33.41 -4.97
C THR A 638 25.95 32.48 -5.31
N LEU A 639 25.00 32.38 -4.40
CA LEU A 639 23.53 32.31 -4.49
C LEU A 639 22.81 31.73 -5.73
N GLY A 640 21.93 30.78 -5.48
CA GLY A 640 20.70 30.60 -6.28
C GLY A 640 20.08 29.20 -6.26
N ALA A 641 19.30 28.93 -5.25
CA ALA A 641 18.10 28.10 -5.16
C ALA A 641 17.96 26.79 -5.96
N GLN A 642 17.95 25.67 -5.27
CA GLN A 642 16.83 24.73 -5.19
C GLN A 642 17.16 23.55 -4.24
N PRO A 643 16.37 23.30 -3.15
CA PRO A 643 16.78 22.34 -2.12
C PRO A 643 16.47 20.87 -2.38
N ALA A 644 15.61 20.53 -3.34
CA ALA A 644 15.14 19.15 -3.48
C ALA A 644 16.06 18.18 -4.25
N CYS A 645 16.92 18.70 -5.10
CA CYS A 645 17.80 17.86 -5.92
C CYS A 645 19.19 17.63 -5.31
N GLN A 646 19.60 18.45 -4.35
CA GLN A 646 20.94 18.36 -3.72
C GLN A 646 20.99 17.31 -2.60
N ALA A 647 19.90 17.05 -1.88
CA ALA A 647 19.87 16.02 -0.85
C ALA A 647 20.05 14.58 -1.41
N GLN A 648 19.64 14.35 -2.65
CA GLN A 648 19.81 13.06 -3.31
C GLN A 648 21.26 12.81 -3.78
N LYS A 649 21.97 13.86 -4.18
CA LYS A 649 23.38 13.75 -4.60
C LYS A 649 24.35 13.47 -3.45
N THR A 650 24.13 14.00 -2.27
CA THR A 650 25.03 13.82 -1.12
C THR A 650 24.87 12.47 -0.42
N ARG A 651 23.75 11.75 -0.64
CA ARG A 651 23.53 10.41 -0.07
C ARG A 651 24.06 9.27 -0.93
N ASP A 652 24.03 9.44 -2.24
CA ASP A 652 24.61 8.44 -3.17
C ASP A 652 26.13 8.37 -3.04
N ASP A 653 26.79 9.46 -2.67
CA ASP A 653 28.26 9.52 -2.54
C ASP A 653 28.78 8.76 -1.30
N HIS A 654 28.05 8.73 -0.18
CA HIS A 654 28.50 8.06 1.04
C HIS A 654 28.15 6.57 1.13
N ALA A 655 27.09 6.13 0.45
CA ALA A 655 26.78 4.69 0.32
C ALA A 655 27.71 3.99 -0.69
N ALA A 656 28.31 4.75 -1.60
CA ALA A 656 29.20 4.26 -2.64
C ALA A 656 30.63 4.00 -2.17
N GLU A 657 31.06 4.53 -1.03
CA GLU A 657 32.46 4.47 -0.61
C GLU A 657 32.97 3.08 -0.20
N ASN A 658 32.12 2.06 -0.01
CA ASN A 658 32.52 0.75 0.49
C ASN A 658 32.02 -0.47 -0.30
N ALA A 659 31.37 -0.33 -1.45
CA ALA A 659 30.84 -1.46 -2.21
C ALA A 659 31.69 -1.78 -3.47
N PRO A 660 31.92 -3.06 -3.82
CA PRO A 660 32.50 -3.41 -5.10
C PRO A 660 31.55 -3.00 -6.22
N VAL A 661 32.04 -2.28 -7.20
CA VAL A 661 31.22 -1.67 -8.24
C VAL A 661 31.31 -2.49 -9.52
N SER A 662 30.19 -3.09 -9.94
CA SER A 662 30.11 -3.82 -11.20
C SER A 662 29.70 -2.91 -12.36
N THR A 663 30.15 -3.25 -13.54
CA THR A 663 29.72 -2.60 -14.77
C THR A 663 28.43 -3.26 -15.28
N LEU A 664 27.38 -2.46 -15.52
CA LEU A 664 26.19 -2.94 -16.21
C LEU A 664 26.55 -3.42 -17.62
N PRO A 665 25.87 -4.42 -18.18
CA PRO A 665 26.08 -4.84 -19.56
C PRO A 665 25.67 -3.73 -20.54
N PRO A 666 26.16 -3.74 -21.79
CA PRO A 666 25.62 -2.88 -22.83
C PRO A 666 24.11 -3.03 -23.00
N PHE A 667 23.42 -1.98 -23.42
CA PHE A 667 21.95 -1.96 -23.54
C PHE A 667 21.39 -3.13 -24.35
N GLU A 668 21.98 -3.43 -25.51
CA GLU A 668 21.57 -4.53 -26.37
C GLU A 668 21.71 -5.89 -25.69
N GLN A 669 22.80 -6.11 -24.97
CA GLN A 669 23.01 -7.32 -24.20
C GLN A 669 21.98 -7.46 -23.06
N LEU A 670 21.58 -6.36 -22.41
CA LEU A 670 20.51 -6.36 -21.42
C LEU A 670 19.17 -6.80 -22.04
N LEU A 671 18.84 -6.28 -23.23
CA LEU A 671 17.63 -6.67 -23.94
C LEU A 671 17.62 -8.15 -24.29
N GLU A 672 18.76 -8.71 -24.75
CA GLU A 672 18.92 -10.13 -25.06
C GLU A 672 18.75 -11.03 -23.84
N GLN A 673 19.27 -10.61 -22.70
CA GLN A 673 19.20 -11.36 -21.44
C GLN A 673 17.84 -11.20 -20.73
N GLY A 674 17.24 -10.01 -20.83
CA GLY A 674 16.02 -9.62 -20.16
C GLY A 674 16.16 -9.33 -18.65
N VAL A 675 17.36 -9.55 -18.11
CA VAL A 675 17.67 -9.27 -16.69
C VAL A 675 19.18 -9.18 -16.48
N CYS A 676 19.59 -8.24 -15.63
CA CYS A 676 20.94 -8.11 -15.11
C CYS A 676 20.89 -8.02 -13.58
N PHE A 677 21.84 -8.67 -12.90
CA PHE A 677 22.06 -8.53 -11.46
C PHE A 677 23.25 -7.60 -11.25
N ARG A 678 23.06 -6.63 -10.36
CA ARG A 678 24.12 -5.71 -9.99
C ARG A 678 24.97 -6.34 -8.88
N GLU A 679 26.24 -6.47 -9.14
CA GLU A 679 27.24 -7.00 -8.18
C GLU A 679 27.68 -5.96 -7.15
N ASP A 680 27.43 -4.67 -7.43
CA ASP A 680 27.69 -3.54 -6.53
C ASP A 680 26.62 -3.32 -5.47
N ALA A 681 25.50 -4.03 -5.55
CA ALA A 681 24.49 -3.97 -4.52
C ALA A 681 25.01 -4.66 -3.25
N ALA A 682 24.96 -3.95 -2.12
CA ALA A 682 25.46 -4.45 -0.84
C ALA A 682 24.87 -5.84 -0.52
N ASP A 683 25.73 -6.79 -0.14
CA ASP A 683 25.32 -8.14 0.26
C ASP A 683 24.61 -8.13 1.64
N ALA A 684 24.97 -7.19 2.51
CA ALA A 684 24.34 -7.04 3.81
C ALA A 684 22.97 -6.36 3.71
N PRO A 685 21.96 -6.83 4.48
CA PRO A 685 20.69 -6.16 4.55
C PRO A 685 20.82 -4.71 5.04
N PHE A 686 20.07 -3.82 4.42
CA PHE A 686 20.01 -2.42 4.87
C PHE A 686 19.28 -2.32 6.22
N VAL A 687 19.87 -1.54 7.14
CA VAL A 687 19.28 -1.20 8.44
C VAL A 687 18.92 0.28 8.47
N ALA A 688 17.65 0.58 8.64
CA ALA A 688 17.14 1.94 8.68
C ALA A 688 17.72 2.74 9.84
N LEU A 689 18.13 3.99 9.59
CA LEU A 689 18.64 4.93 10.58
C LEU A 689 19.95 4.47 11.29
N ALA A 690 20.73 3.56 10.68
CA ALA A 690 21.94 3.03 11.30
C ALA A 690 23.02 4.11 11.52
N ASP A 691 23.19 5.04 10.59
CA ASP A 691 24.19 6.12 10.71
C ASP A 691 23.80 7.09 11.84
N TRP A 692 22.52 7.51 11.88
CA TRP A 692 22.00 8.31 12.99
C TRP A 692 22.17 7.60 14.35
N ARG A 693 21.88 6.31 14.42
CA ARG A 693 22.00 5.52 15.65
C ARG A 693 23.44 5.43 16.14
N ARG A 694 24.39 5.32 15.22
CA ARG A 694 25.82 5.24 15.53
C ARG A 694 26.40 6.58 15.98
N ASP A 695 26.05 7.66 15.30
CA ASP A 695 26.51 9.02 15.59
C ASP A 695 25.42 10.05 15.24
N PRO A 696 24.50 10.35 16.19
CA PRO A 696 23.38 11.26 15.94
C PRO A 696 23.82 12.73 15.76
N VAL A 697 25.06 13.06 16.12
CA VAL A 697 25.60 14.43 15.91
C VAL A 697 26.12 14.59 14.49
N ALA A 698 26.87 13.61 14.00
CA ALA A 698 27.38 13.63 12.62
C ALA A 698 26.29 13.37 11.57
N HIS A 699 25.27 12.61 11.94
CA HIS A 699 24.17 12.23 11.06
C HIS A 699 22.80 12.54 11.69
N PRO A 700 22.48 13.82 11.95
CA PRO A 700 21.22 14.19 12.58
C PRO A 700 20.03 13.82 11.68
N LEU A 701 18.88 13.56 12.30
CA LEU A 701 17.62 13.41 11.56
C LEU A 701 17.22 14.74 10.92
N ASP A 702 16.46 14.65 9.84
CA ASP A 702 15.91 15.82 9.14
C ASP A 702 14.62 16.31 9.86
N THR A 703 14.76 16.52 11.16
CA THR A 703 13.77 17.11 12.06
C THR A 703 14.30 18.43 12.60
N PRO A 704 13.45 19.35 13.08
CA PRO A 704 13.88 20.62 13.68
C PRO A 704 14.92 20.46 14.79
N SER A 705 14.88 19.36 15.53
CA SER A 705 15.82 19.09 16.64
C SER A 705 17.02 18.22 16.26
N GLY A 706 17.04 17.64 15.07
CA GLY A 706 18.00 16.60 14.69
C GLY A 706 17.79 15.25 15.39
N LYS A 707 16.76 15.12 16.23
CA LYS A 707 16.39 13.94 17.03
C LYS A 707 15.07 13.34 16.56
N ALA A 708 14.71 12.17 17.05
CA ALA A 708 13.37 11.64 16.88
C ALA A 708 12.36 12.48 17.69
N GLU A 709 11.42 13.12 16.99
CA GLU A 709 10.42 14.00 17.60
C GLU A 709 9.15 13.24 17.94
N ILE A 710 9.17 12.50 19.06
CA ILE A 710 7.99 11.83 19.59
C ILE A 710 6.92 12.89 19.92
N PHE A 711 7.31 14.00 20.53
CA PHE A 711 6.51 15.22 20.61
C PHE A 711 6.86 16.10 19.41
N SER A 712 5.86 16.38 18.58
CA SER A 712 6.04 17.22 17.39
C SER A 712 5.22 18.51 17.52
N GLU A 713 5.90 19.66 17.39
CA GLU A 713 5.23 20.96 17.35
C GLU A 713 4.33 21.10 16.12
N HIS A 714 4.69 20.44 15.01
CA HIS A 714 3.83 20.37 13.84
C HIS A 714 2.50 19.65 14.15
N LEU A 715 2.58 18.48 14.80
CA LEU A 715 1.37 17.74 15.21
C LEU A 715 0.53 18.55 16.22
N ALA A 716 1.19 19.26 17.13
CA ALA A 716 0.49 20.15 18.08
C ALA A 716 -0.28 21.27 17.37
N ALA A 717 0.33 21.90 16.36
CA ALA A 717 -0.32 22.93 15.55
C ALA A 717 -1.50 22.37 14.72
N VAL A 718 -1.35 21.17 14.16
CA VAL A 718 -2.46 20.49 13.46
C VAL A 718 -3.59 20.17 14.44
N ALA A 719 -3.30 19.62 15.62
CA ALA A 719 -4.30 19.34 16.64
C ALA A 719 -5.10 20.59 17.04
N GLU A 720 -4.41 21.74 17.17
CA GLU A 720 -5.05 23.03 17.45
C GLU A 720 -5.93 23.49 16.27
N SER A 721 -5.50 23.30 15.03
CA SER A 721 -6.28 23.67 13.85
C SER A 721 -7.55 22.83 13.66
N LEU A 722 -7.61 21.65 14.24
CA LEU A 722 -8.78 20.76 14.20
C LEU A 722 -9.79 21.07 15.32
N HIS A 723 -9.49 21.99 16.23
CA HIS A 723 -10.40 22.34 17.32
C HIS A 723 -11.72 22.93 16.78
N GLY A 724 -12.85 22.43 17.29
CA GLY A 724 -14.19 22.80 16.82
C GLY A 724 -14.58 22.17 15.47
N THR A 725 -13.78 21.31 14.90
CA THR A 725 -14.11 20.54 13.70
C THR A 725 -14.58 19.11 14.04
N PRO A 726 -15.19 18.38 13.09
CA PRO A 726 -15.53 16.97 13.30
C PRO A 726 -14.32 16.04 13.54
N ASP A 727 -13.10 16.52 13.28
CA ASP A 727 -11.84 15.79 13.49
C ASP A 727 -11.10 16.23 14.77
N GLU A 728 -11.74 17.00 15.65
CA GLU A 728 -11.18 17.38 16.96
C GLU A 728 -10.77 16.15 17.76
N GLY A 729 -9.51 16.13 18.22
CA GLY A 729 -8.94 15.01 18.96
C GLY A 729 -8.46 13.84 18.11
N ALA A 730 -8.63 13.91 16.78
CA ALA A 730 -8.12 12.87 15.87
C ALA A 730 -6.58 12.88 15.75
N ILE A 731 -5.96 14.02 16.00
CA ILE A 731 -4.50 14.21 16.02
C ILE A 731 -4.09 14.77 17.38
N THR A 732 -2.99 14.27 17.91
CA THR A 732 -2.38 14.70 19.17
C THR A 732 -0.91 15.02 18.97
N SER A 733 -0.30 15.83 19.86
CA SER A 733 1.11 16.26 19.71
C SER A 733 2.15 15.15 19.91
N ILE A 734 1.75 14.01 20.45
CA ILE A 734 2.49 12.73 20.49
C ILE A 734 1.63 11.64 19.86
N PRO A 735 2.20 10.51 19.40
CA PRO A 735 1.38 9.35 19.04
C PRO A 735 0.55 8.87 20.24
N THR A 736 -0.76 8.73 20.05
CA THR A 736 -1.70 8.19 21.03
C THR A 736 -2.69 7.23 20.37
N TYR A 737 -3.40 6.43 21.14
CA TYR A 737 -4.56 5.72 20.63
C TYR A 737 -5.74 6.68 20.47
N VAL A 738 -6.26 6.76 19.27
CA VAL A 738 -7.48 7.48 18.92
C VAL A 738 -8.50 6.46 18.39
N PRO A 739 -9.74 6.46 18.88
CA PRO A 739 -10.79 5.59 18.32
C PRO A 739 -11.05 5.88 16.85
N GLU A 740 -11.42 4.85 16.09
CA GLU A 740 -11.90 5.02 14.71
C GLU A 740 -13.31 5.63 14.65
N TRP A 741 -13.70 6.08 13.45
CA TRP A 741 -15.10 6.44 13.18
C TRP A 741 -16.05 5.31 13.53
N THR A 742 -17.17 5.65 14.12
CA THR A 742 -18.15 4.71 14.67
C THR A 742 -19.10 4.17 13.61
N ALA A 743 -19.85 3.12 13.95
CA ALA A 743 -20.89 2.55 13.10
C ALA A 743 -21.99 3.60 12.75
N ALA A 744 -22.30 4.54 13.65
CA ALA A 744 -23.25 5.63 13.40
C ALA A 744 -22.85 6.50 12.21
N GLU A 745 -21.54 6.74 12.00
CA GLU A 745 -21.05 7.51 10.85
C GLU A 745 -21.28 6.77 9.52
N PHE A 746 -21.54 5.47 9.57
CA PHE A 746 -21.90 4.63 8.44
C PHE A 746 -23.42 4.34 8.36
N GLY A 747 -24.22 4.93 9.27
CA GLY A 747 -25.67 4.79 9.28
C GLY A 747 -26.16 3.36 9.62
N VAL A 748 -25.41 2.63 10.45
CA VAL A 748 -25.71 1.25 10.80
C VAL A 748 -26.11 1.04 12.27
N ASP A 749 -26.11 2.07 13.11
CA ASP A 749 -26.48 1.99 14.54
C ASP A 749 -27.99 2.22 14.80
N GLU A 750 -28.76 2.67 13.80
CA GLU A 750 -30.19 2.90 13.98
C GLU A 750 -30.97 1.60 13.74
N PRO A 751 -31.84 1.15 14.66
CA PRO A 751 -32.76 0.04 14.42
C PRO A 751 -33.73 0.39 13.28
N GLU A 752 -34.04 -0.60 12.42
CA GLU A 752 -34.92 -0.43 11.24
C GLU A 752 -36.37 -0.01 11.56
N ASP A 753 -36.79 0.01 12.82
CA ASP A 753 -38.19 0.22 13.27
C ASP A 753 -38.68 1.67 13.22
N LYS A 754 -37.91 2.64 12.69
CA LYS A 754 -38.38 4.05 12.57
C LYS A 754 -39.10 4.37 11.25
N CYS A 755 -39.28 3.42 10.36
CA CYS A 755 -39.89 3.67 9.04
C CYS A 755 -41.42 3.64 9.02
N GLU A 756 -42.11 3.35 10.12
CA GLU A 756 -43.58 3.25 10.14
C GLU A 756 -44.30 4.12 11.21
N ARG A 757 -43.72 5.22 11.67
CA ARG A 757 -44.55 6.18 12.42
C ARG A 757 -44.50 7.55 11.74
N GLY A 758 -45.69 7.84 11.20
CA GLY A 758 -46.00 9.07 10.49
C GLY A 758 -45.68 10.33 11.31
N ASP A 759 -45.40 11.35 10.53
CA ASP A 759 -45.18 12.74 10.85
C ASP A 759 -45.89 13.28 12.07
N GLN A 760 -45.09 13.70 13.08
CA GLN A 760 -45.37 14.91 13.80
C GLN A 760 -44.07 15.74 13.89
N PRO A 761 -44.09 17.03 13.50
CA PRO A 761 -42.90 17.85 13.56
C PRO A 761 -42.62 18.22 15.03
N ALA A 762 -41.39 17.97 15.48
CA ALA A 762 -40.89 18.46 16.75
C ALA A 762 -40.90 20.01 16.76
N SER A 763 -41.38 20.62 17.82
CA SER A 763 -41.48 22.06 17.97
C SER A 763 -40.08 22.68 18.07
N GLU A 764 -39.90 23.89 17.49
CA GLU A 764 -38.64 24.66 17.49
C GLU A 764 -38.02 24.92 18.88
N GLY A 765 -38.74 24.62 19.97
CA GLY A 765 -38.27 24.78 21.35
C GLY A 765 -37.34 23.69 21.85
N GLU A 766 -37.27 22.49 21.21
CA GLU A 766 -36.43 21.38 21.64
C GLU A 766 -35.07 21.39 20.94
N LEU A 767 -34.97 21.97 19.75
CA LEU A 767 -33.70 22.10 19.01
C LEU A 767 -32.74 23.11 19.67
N ALA A 768 -33.28 24.13 20.38
CA ALA A 768 -32.49 25.15 21.06
C ALA A 768 -31.85 24.66 22.38
N LYS A 769 -32.29 23.53 22.93
CA LYS A 769 -31.71 22.93 24.16
C LYS A 769 -30.59 21.95 23.88
N ALA A 770 -30.46 21.46 22.66
CA ALA A 770 -29.42 20.49 22.27
C ALA A 770 -28.09 21.15 21.86
N LEU A 771 -28.03 22.47 21.72
CA LEU A 771 -26.88 23.22 21.19
C LEU A 771 -26.11 24.04 22.23
N LYS A 772 -26.12 23.67 23.50
CA LYS A 772 -25.19 24.29 24.47
C LYS A 772 -23.95 23.41 24.63
N PRO A 773 -22.72 23.93 24.36
CA PRO A 773 -21.49 23.19 24.55
C PRO A 773 -21.21 23.02 26.02
N ASN A 774 -21.20 21.79 26.52
CA ASN A 774 -20.69 21.44 27.84
C ASN A 774 -19.24 21.01 27.72
N ALA A 775 -18.32 21.92 28.01
CA ALA A 775 -16.92 21.61 28.26
C ALA A 775 -16.86 20.65 29.46
N GLY A 776 -16.60 19.38 29.22
CA GLY A 776 -16.36 18.38 30.27
C GLY A 776 -16.94 16.98 30.05
N GLN A 777 -17.48 16.65 28.90
CA GLN A 777 -18.18 15.36 28.72
C GLN A 777 -17.49 14.30 27.80
N ASN A 778 -16.28 14.53 27.33
CA ASN A 778 -15.60 13.51 26.52
C ASN A 778 -15.14 12.25 27.26
N ALA A 779 -15.34 12.19 28.57
CA ALA A 779 -15.01 11.00 29.39
C ALA A 779 -16.21 10.08 29.71
N ARG A 780 -17.41 10.35 29.21
CA ARG A 780 -18.61 9.64 29.66
C ARG A 780 -19.33 8.75 28.62
N ASN A 781 -18.89 8.69 27.41
CA ASN A 781 -19.59 7.88 26.39
C ASN A 781 -19.19 6.39 26.34
N PHE A 782 -18.48 5.88 27.35
CA PHE A 782 -18.18 4.43 27.47
C PHE A 782 -19.13 3.64 28.37
N ALA A 783 -20.16 4.27 28.92
CA ALA A 783 -21.17 3.58 29.73
C ALA A 783 -22.53 4.25 29.58
N ASN A 784 -23.32 3.79 28.62
CA ASN A 784 -24.76 3.98 28.74
C ASN A 784 -25.47 2.62 28.81
N PRO A 785 -25.79 2.12 30.01
CA PRO A 785 -26.62 0.94 30.19
C PRO A 785 -28.08 1.37 30.38
N ALA A 786 -28.75 1.86 29.37
CA ALA A 786 -30.19 2.08 29.42
C ALA A 786 -30.82 2.04 28.03
N SER A 787 -30.74 0.89 27.37
CA SER A 787 -31.75 0.41 26.45
C SER A 787 -32.03 -1.04 26.83
N THR A 788 -33.19 -1.30 27.40
CA THR A 788 -33.62 -2.65 27.83
C THR A 788 -34.08 -3.55 26.70
N ALA A 789 -33.82 -3.20 25.44
CA ALA A 789 -33.92 -4.08 24.31
C ALA A 789 -32.50 -4.52 23.92
N VAL A 790 -32.11 -5.76 24.29
CA VAL A 790 -30.92 -6.44 23.75
C VAL A 790 -31.15 -6.55 22.26
N PRO A 791 -30.34 -5.88 21.39
CA PRO A 791 -30.48 -6.03 19.95
C PRO A 791 -30.39 -7.51 19.61
N ARG A 792 -31.24 -8.04 18.73
CA ARG A 792 -31.07 -9.38 18.22
C ARG A 792 -29.66 -9.43 17.60
N ALA A 793 -28.91 -10.50 17.85
CA ALA A 793 -27.52 -10.63 17.36
C ALA A 793 -27.42 -10.46 15.82
N CYS A 794 -28.52 -10.70 15.10
CA CYS A 794 -28.62 -10.48 13.64
C CYS A 794 -28.59 -8.99 13.21
N ASP A 795 -28.90 -8.03 14.10
CA ASP A 795 -28.98 -6.60 13.75
C ASP A 795 -27.72 -5.85 14.12
N GLN A 796 -26.74 -6.53 14.71
CA GLN A 796 -25.48 -5.94 15.14
C GLN A 796 -24.62 -5.56 13.93
N ALA A 797 -24.12 -4.31 13.93
CA ALA A 797 -23.16 -3.83 12.93
C ALA A 797 -21.86 -4.63 12.97
N LEU A 798 -21.30 -4.91 11.79
CA LEU A 798 -20.02 -5.60 11.63
C LEU A 798 -18.99 -4.63 11.05
N ARG A 799 -17.75 -4.71 11.52
CA ARG A 799 -16.61 -4.05 10.87
C ARG A 799 -16.32 -4.70 9.54
N VAL A 800 -15.93 -3.89 8.56
CA VAL A 800 -15.57 -4.37 7.22
C VAL A 800 -14.15 -3.94 6.91
N PHE A 801 -13.32 -4.83 6.41
CA PHE A 801 -12.09 -4.41 5.77
C PHE A 801 -11.73 -5.24 4.54
N GLY A 802 -10.98 -4.60 3.62
CA GLY A 802 -10.49 -5.24 2.42
C GLY A 802 -9.09 -5.78 2.62
N PHE A 803 -8.81 -6.96 2.06
CA PHE A 803 -7.47 -7.51 2.01
C PHE A 803 -6.99 -7.68 0.57
N HIS A 804 -5.67 -7.68 0.36
CA HIS A 804 -5.09 -7.96 -0.94
C HIS A 804 -5.25 -9.43 -1.32
N SER A 805 -5.95 -9.69 -2.41
CA SER A 805 -6.06 -11.03 -2.96
C SER A 805 -4.77 -11.44 -3.65
N VAL A 806 -4.35 -12.70 -3.50
CA VAL A 806 -3.23 -13.27 -4.26
C VAL A 806 -3.44 -13.20 -5.78
N ALA A 807 -4.70 -13.10 -6.24
CA ALA A 807 -5.05 -13.06 -7.65
C ALA A 807 -4.98 -11.67 -8.28
N ARG A 808 -4.86 -10.59 -7.48
CA ARG A 808 -4.91 -9.21 -7.96
C ARG A 808 -3.76 -8.39 -7.44
N ILE A 809 -3.46 -7.30 -8.13
CA ILE A 809 -2.75 -6.15 -7.60
C ILE A 809 -3.67 -4.96 -7.84
N HIS A 810 -4.17 -4.36 -6.75
CA HIS A 810 -5.24 -3.38 -6.81
C HIS A 810 -6.41 -3.87 -7.68
N SER A 811 -6.80 -3.16 -8.72
CA SER A 811 -7.86 -3.56 -9.66
C SER A 811 -7.35 -4.34 -10.88
N SER A 812 -6.03 -4.48 -11.06
CA SER A 812 -5.47 -5.28 -12.16
C SER A 812 -5.84 -6.74 -12.03
N TRP A 813 -6.10 -7.43 -13.13
CA TRP A 813 -6.71 -8.76 -13.22
C TRP A 813 -8.11 -8.86 -12.59
N GLY A 814 -8.80 -7.75 -12.38
CA GLY A 814 -10.16 -7.74 -11.86
C GLY A 814 -11.13 -8.57 -12.71
N ASN A 815 -10.94 -8.53 -14.01
CA ASN A 815 -11.72 -9.19 -15.06
C ASN A 815 -11.10 -10.47 -15.62
N VAL A 816 -9.88 -10.87 -15.23
CA VAL A 816 -9.21 -12.07 -15.76
C VAL A 816 -9.57 -13.30 -14.91
N PHE A 817 -10.57 -14.06 -15.35
CA PHE A 817 -11.07 -15.22 -14.62
C PHE A 817 -10.30 -16.52 -14.90
N ALA A 818 -9.49 -16.56 -15.95
CA ALA A 818 -8.72 -17.74 -16.35
C ALA A 818 -7.44 -17.99 -15.51
N MET A 819 -7.25 -17.23 -14.42
CA MET A 819 -6.10 -17.38 -13.54
C MET A 819 -6.24 -18.65 -12.69
N PRO A 820 -5.25 -19.56 -12.70
CA PRO A 820 -5.26 -20.74 -11.84
C PRO A 820 -5.33 -20.35 -10.36
N LYS A 821 -6.11 -21.09 -9.57
CA LYS A 821 -6.24 -20.89 -8.11
C LYS A 821 -6.72 -19.49 -7.71
N ARG A 822 -7.55 -18.85 -8.52
CA ARG A 822 -8.18 -17.58 -8.15
C ARG A 822 -9.17 -17.82 -7.01
N PRO A 823 -8.97 -17.20 -5.83
CA PRO A 823 -9.98 -17.27 -4.76
C PRO A 823 -11.28 -16.61 -5.21
N PRO A 824 -12.43 -17.09 -4.76
CA PRO A 824 -13.71 -16.46 -5.06
C PRO A 824 -13.77 -15.04 -4.51
N GLN A 825 -14.55 -14.16 -5.15
CA GLN A 825 -14.96 -12.91 -4.56
C GLN A 825 -16.12 -13.23 -3.61
N ALA A 826 -15.84 -13.25 -2.30
CA ALA A 826 -16.76 -13.64 -1.26
C ALA A 826 -16.61 -12.72 -0.05
N ILE A 827 -17.63 -12.68 0.80
CA ILE A 827 -17.56 -12.08 2.13
C ILE A 827 -17.21 -13.21 3.11
N SER A 828 -16.01 -13.16 3.69
CA SER A 828 -15.64 -14.10 4.74
C SER A 828 -16.14 -13.59 6.09
N ILE A 829 -16.77 -14.47 6.87
CA ILE A 829 -17.45 -14.18 8.14
C ILE A 829 -17.11 -15.26 9.19
N ASN A 830 -16.97 -14.83 10.44
CA ASN A 830 -16.74 -15.72 11.56
C ASN A 830 -17.93 -16.68 11.78
N PRO A 831 -17.71 -17.95 12.16
CA PRO A 831 -18.78 -18.92 12.40
C PRO A 831 -19.83 -18.46 13.42
N ALA A 832 -19.44 -17.77 14.50
CA ALA A 832 -20.39 -17.25 15.49
C ALA A 832 -21.33 -16.19 14.90
N ASP A 833 -20.78 -15.25 14.11
CA ASP A 833 -21.54 -14.20 13.44
C ASP A 833 -22.44 -14.77 12.34
N ALA A 834 -21.97 -15.79 11.62
CA ALA A 834 -22.73 -16.50 10.60
C ALA A 834 -23.92 -17.24 11.20
N ALA A 835 -23.69 -18.00 12.29
CA ALA A 835 -24.72 -18.74 13.01
C ALA A 835 -25.80 -17.79 13.56
N ALA A 836 -25.40 -16.64 14.15
CA ALA A 836 -26.35 -15.64 14.65
C ALA A 836 -27.28 -15.07 13.57
N ARG A 837 -26.85 -15.11 12.30
CA ARG A 837 -27.58 -14.58 11.13
C ARG A 837 -28.18 -15.68 10.24
N GLY A 838 -28.01 -16.95 10.60
CA GLY A 838 -28.45 -18.09 9.80
C GLY A 838 -27.75 -18.25 8.46
N ILE A 839 -26.51 -17.72 8.33
CA ILE A 839 -25.72 -17.71 7.11
C ILE A 839 -24.84 -18.97 7.05
N ARG A 840 -24.76 -19.60 5.87
CA ARG A 840 -23.89 -20.73 5.55
C ARG A 840 -22.94 -20.38 4.41
N THR A 841 -21.82 -21.07 4.32
CA THR A 841 -20.93 -20.94 3.16
C THR A 841 -21.68 -21.20 1.85
N GLY A 842 -21.56 -20.28 0.91
CA GLY A 842 -22.23 -20.29 -0.39
C GLY A 842 -23.55 -19.52 -0.43
N ASP A 843 -24.13 -19.16 0.71
CA ASP A 843 -25.33 -18.31 0.74
C ASP A 843 -25.02 -16.95 0.15
N LEU A 844 -25.96 -16.39 -0.64
CA LEU A 844 -25.86 -15.03 -1.11
C LEU A 844 -26.18 -14.08 0.05
N VAL A 845 -25.27 -13.17 0.36
CA VAL A 845 -25.43 -12.19 1.43
C VAL A 845 -25.32 -10.77 0.90
N GLU A 846 -26.04 -9.85 1.52
CA GLU A 846 -26.01 -8.43 1.22
C GLU A 846 -25.41 -7.65 2.38
N ALA A 847 -24.32 -6.93 2.10
CA ALA A 847 -23.71 -5.98 3.01
C ALA A 847 -24.15 -4.56 2.64
N THR A 848 -24.66 -3.81 3.63
CA THR A 848 -25.27 -2.49 3.40
C THR A 848 -24.81 -1.47 4.44
N ASN A 849 -24.68 -0.22 4.00
CA ASN A 849 -24.55 0.96 4.85
C ASN A 849 -25.04 2.21 4.11
N ARG A 850 -24.86 3.43 4.66
CA ARG A 850 -25.35 4.67 4.02
C ARG A 850 -24.72 4.99 2.66
N PHE A 851 -23.55 4.43 2.35
CA PHE A 851 -22.85 4.64 1.07
C PHE A 851 -23.37 3.74 -0.03
N GLY A 852 -23.87 2.54 0.30
CA GLY A 852 -24.40 1.63 -0.70
C GLY A 852 -24.64 0.22 -0.20
N ALA A 853 -24.83 -0.68 -1.16
CA ALA A 853 -25.08 -2.10 -0.94
C ALA A 853 -24.27 -2.95 -1.92
N LEU A 854 -23.75 -4.07 -1.45
CA LEU A 854 -23.14 -5.09 -2.31
C LEU A 854 -23.59 -6.50 -1.95
N ARG A 855 -23.64 -7.39 -2.95
CA ARG A 855 -24.05 -8.79 -2.79
C ARG A 855 -22.96 -9.72 -3.28
N LEU A 856 -22.58 -10.65 -2.40
CA LEU A 856 -21.56 -11.66 -2.68
C LEU A 856 -21.93 -12.97 -1.98
N PRO A 857 -21.37 -14.11 -2.41
CA PRO A 857 -21.47 -15.35 -1.63
C PRO A 857 -20.71 -15.19 -0.30
N ALA A 858 -21.22 -15.82 0.74
CA ALA A 858 -20.58 -15.91 2.04
C ALA A 858 -19.56 -17.06 2.08
N GLU A 859 -18.46 -16.83 2.83
CA GLU A 859 -17.47 -17.84 3.22
C GLU A 859 -17.37 -17.85 4.74
N VAL A 860 -17.88 -18.91 5.40
CA VAL A 860 -17.78 -19.04 6.86
C VAL A 860 -16.43 -19.65 7.21
N THR A 861 -15.64 -18.94 8.04
CA THR A 861 -14.25 -19.32 8.34
C THR A 861 -13.79 -18.82 9.71
N ASP A 862 -13.00 -19.62 10.41
CA ASP A 862 -12.32 -19.25 11.67
C ASP A 862 -11.12 -18.32 11.47
N ASP A 863 -10.73 -18.05 10.24
CA ASP A 863 -9.65 -17.12 9.93
C ASP A 863 -9.98 -15.64 10.17
N VAL A 864 -11.21 -15.33 10.52
CA VAL A 864 -11.71 -13.97 10.79
C VAL A 864 -12.25 -13.91 12.20
N ILE A 865 -11.90 -12.85 12.94
CA ILE A 865 -12.43 -12.64 14.28
C ILE A 865 -13.93 -12.30 14.25
N ALA A 866 -14.63 -12.62 15.32
CA ALA A 866 -16.03 -12.24 15.50
C ALA A 866 -16.22 -10.71 15.47
N GLY A 867 -17.37 -10.24 15.02
CA GLY A 867 -17.68 -8.81 14.85
C GLY A 867 -17.05 -8.17 13.60
N THR A 868 -16.43 -8.98 12.73
CA THR A 868 -15.74 -8.50 11.53
C THR A 868 -16.07 -9.36 10.31
N VAL A 869 -16.24 -8.71 9.17
CA VAL A 869 -16.28 -9.35 7.85
C VAL A 869 -15.19 -8.80 6.96
N ILE A 870 -14.66 -9.66 6.11
CA ILE A 870 -13.59 -9.30 5.20
C ILE A 870 -13.91 -9.68 3.76
N MET A 871 -13.35 -8.97 2.81
CA MET A 871 -13.49 -9.31 1.39
C MET A 871 -12.25 -8.94 0.58
N PRO A 872 -11.95 -9.64 -0.54
CA PRO A 872 -10.84 -9.27 -1.41
C PRO A 872 -11.09 -7.90 -2.06
N GLN A 873 -10.16 -6.95 -1.89
CA GLN A 873 -10.23 -5.65 -2.57
C GLN A 873 -9.83 -5.72 -4.04
N GLY A 874 -10.15 -4.66 -4.80
CA GLY A 874 -9.77 -4.50 -6.21
C GLY A 874 -10.73 -5.17 -7.20
N ALA A 875 -11.86 -5.70 -6.76
CA ALA A 875 -12.93 -6.11 -7.67
C ALA A 875 -13.55 -4.88 -8.36
N TRP A 876 -13.93 -5.05 -9.61
CA TRP A 876 -14.62 -3.99 -10.36
C TRP A 876 -16.10 -3.93 -9.95
N TRP A 877 -16.61 -2.72 -9.89
CA TRP A 877 -18.01 -2.48 -9.61
C TRP A 877 -18.90 -2.96 -10.76
N LYS A 878 -20.04 -3.58 -10.42
CA LYS A 878 -21.03 -4.05 -11.39
C LYS A 878 -22.44 -3.92 -10.82
N ALA A 879 -23.27 -3.14 -11.47
CA ALA A 879 -24.68 -3.00 -11.09
C ALA A 879 -25.45 -4.31 -11.24
N ASP A 880 -26.37 -4.60 -10.30
CA ASP A 880 -27.36 -5.66 -10.44
C ASP A 880 -28.37 -5.28 -11.54
N SER A 881 -28.23 -5.88 -12.72
CA SER A 881 -29.11 -5.61 -13.87
C SER A 881 -30.56 -6.07 -13.66
N ALA A 882 -30.79 -7.07 -12.81
CA ALA A 882 -32.11 -7.56 -12.50
C ALA A 882 -32.93 -6.54 -11.70
N ALA A 883 -32.28 -5.79 -10.78
CA ALA A 883 -32.93 -4.74 -10.02
C ALA A 883 -33.30 -3.51 -10.87
N PHE A 884 -32.59 -3.28 -11.98
CA PHE A 884 -32.89 -2.20 -12.92
C PHE A 884 -34.08 -2.50 -13.82
N ALA A 885 -34.23 -3.73 -14.28
CA ALA A 885 -35.31 -4.14 -15.18
C ALA A 885 -36.71 -4.08 -14.53
N THR A 886 -36.81 -4.38 -13.24
CA THR A 886 -38.06 -4.34 -12.49
C THR A 886 -38.56 -2.92 -12.18
N LYS A 887 -37.67 -1.91 -12.15
CA LYS A 887 -38.05 -0.50 -11.87
C LYS A 887 -38.27 0.35 -13.13
N ALA A 888 -37.72 -0.03 -14.27
CA ALA A 888 -37.98 0.64 -15.54
C ALA A 888 -39.43 0.42 -16.07
N SER A 889 -40.13 -0.60 -15.59
CA SER A 889 -41.52 -0.89 -15.97
C SER A 889 -42.57 -0.14 -15.16
N SER A 890 -42.22 0.53 -14.06
CA SER A 890 -43.12 1.37 -13.30
C SER A 890 -42.91 2.86 -13.67
N ASN A 891 -43.77 3.33 -14.58
CA ASN A 891 -43.90 4.75 -14.92
C ASN A 891 -44.44 5.53 -13.72
N GLN A 892 -43.67 5.73 -12.68
CA GLN A 892 -44.00 6.64 -11.58
C GLN A 892 -43.47 8.04 -11.90
N THR A 893 -44.40 8.91 -12.29
CA THR A 893 -44.26 10.37 -12.36
C THR A 893 -43.53 10.89 -11.10
N ARG A 894 -42.39 11.53 -11.35
CA ARG A 894 -41.60 12.24 -10.32
C ARG A 894 -42.51 13.29 -9.64
N LYS A 895 -42.95 12.99 -8.43
CA LYS A 895 -43.52 14.03 -7.54
C LYS A 895 -42.40 14.81 -6.89
N ARG A 896 -42.26 16.09 -7.22
CA ARG A 896 -41.44 17.02 -6.46
C ARG A 896 -42.07 17.16 -5.06
N THR A 897 -41.31 16.88 -4.02
CA THR A 897 -41.68 17.23 -2.66
C THR A 897 -41.60 18.74 -2.48
N ALA A 898 -42.44 19.32 -1.65
CA ALA A 898 -42.56 20.79 -1.40
C ALA A 898 -41.29 21.44 -0.82
N SER A 899 -40.27 20.64 -0.44
CA SER A 899 -38.99 21.09 0.10
C SER A 899 -37.86 21.22 -0.95
N GLY A 900 -38.14 20.96 -2.24
CA GLY A 900 -37.13 21.06 -3.29
C GLY A 900 -36.05 19.97 -3.29
N ALA A 901 -36.05 19.06 -2.33
CA ALA A 901 -35.11 17.93 -2.29
C ALA A 901 -35.56 16.88 -3.30
N VAL A 902 -34.73 16.61 -4.28
CA VAL A 902 -34.90 15.47 -5.20
C VAL A 902 -34.62 14.21 -4.39
N ALA A 903 -35.62 13.35 -4.19
CA ALA A 903 -35.39 12.03 -3.60
C ALA A 903 -34.33 11.32 -4.45
N ALA A 904 -33.16 11.02 -3.87
CA ALA A 904 -32.10 10.32 -4.55
C ALA A 904 -32.66 8.98 -5.04
N SER A 905 -32.48 8.66 -6.32
CA SER A 905 -32.72 7.29 -6.79
C SER A 905 -31.88 6.34 -5.94
N PRO A 906 -32.44 5.21 -5.45
CA PRO A 906 -31.65 4.27 -4.67
C PRO A 906 -30.44 3.84 -5.52
N CYS A 907 -29.25 3.90 -4.92
CA CYS A 907 -28.03 3.46 -5.57
C CYS A 907 -28.17 1.99 -5.98
N PRO A 908 -27.67 1.60 -7.16
CA PRO A 908 -27.70 0.20 -7.57
C PRO A 908 -26.88 -0.66 -6.63
N VAL A 909 -27.33 -1.89 -6.40
CA VAL A 909 -26.57 -2.89 -5.64
C VAL A 909 -25.40 -3.36 -6.48
N ASP A 910 -24.20 -3.36 -5.90
CA ASP A 910 -23.01 -3.90 -6.54
C ASP A 910 -22.96 -5.44 -6.43
N VAL A 911 -22.85 -6.12 -7.56
CA VAL A 911 -22.66 -7.58 -7.63
C VAL A 911 -21.26 -7.96 -8.13
N GLY A 912 -20.40 -6.98 -8.41
CA GLY A 912 -18.99 -7.17 -8.76
C GLY A 912 -18.11 -7.35 -7.53
N GLY A 913 -18.52 -6.79 -6.40
CA GLY A 913 -17.84 -6.89 -5.11
C GLY A 913 -16.76 -5.83 -4.88
N CYS A 914 -16.97 -4.62 -5.41
CA CYS A 914 -16.12 -3.48 -5.12
C CYS A 914 -16.36 -3.00 -3.69
N ILE A 915 -15.40 -3.22 -2.79
CA ILE A 915 -15.52 -2.82 -1.38
C ILE A 915 -15.79 -1.32 -1.21
N ASN A 916 -15.36 -0.48 -2.15
CA ASN A 916 -15.56 0.97 -2.11
C ASN A 916 -17.03 1.40 -2.30
N THR A 917 -17.92 0.46 -2.54
CA THR A 917 -19.37 0.65 -2.43
C THR A 917 -19.79 0.96 -0.98
N LEU A 918 -19.01 0.50 0.00
CA LEU A 918 -19.30 0.64 1.44
C LEU A 918 -18.38 1.63 2.15
N THR A 919 -17.24 2.02 1.56
CA THR A 919 -16.24 2.88 2.22
C THR A 919 -16.59 4.37 2.08
N SER A 920 -16.04 5.20 2.97
CA SER A 920 -16.24 6.64 2.98
C SER A 920 -15.25 7.35 2.04
N SER A 921 -15.68 8.46 1.43
CA SER A 921 -14.81 9.40 0.72
C SER A 921 -14.23 10.50 1.63
N ARG A 922 -14.52 10.49 2.94
CA ARG A 922 -13.91 11.41 3.90
C ARG A 922 -12.43 11.07 4.05
N PRO A 923 -11.50 12.03 3.85
CA PRO A 923 -10.07 11.78 4.04
C PRO A 923 -9.69 11.67 5.51
N SER A 924 -8.52 11.10 5.80
CA SER A 924 -7.91 11.14 7.13
C SER A 924 -7.45 12.56 7.49
N PRO A 925 -7.38 12.92 8.78
CA PRO A 925 -7.29 14.32 9.21
C PRO A 925 -5.94 15.00 8.98
N LEU A 926 -4.82 14.28 9.02
CA LEU A 926 -3.48 14.84 8.85
C LEU A 926 -2.95 14.69 7.42
N ALA A 927 -3.03 13.47 6.90
CA ALA A 927 -2.47 13.15 5.61
C ALA A 927 -3.42 13.39 4.45
N PHE A 928 -4.71 13.66 4.71
CA PHE A 928 -5.78 13.66 3.69
C PHE A 928 -5.76 12.38 2.86
N GLY A 929 -5.44 11.26 3.51
CA GLY A 929 -5.30 9.95 2.90
C GLY A 929 -6.60 9.15 2.87
N ASN A 930 -6.52 7.94 2.31
CA ASN A 930 -7.66 7.03 2.17
C ASN A 930 -7.83 6.10 3.39
N PRO A 931 -8.85 6.28 4.26
CA PRO A 931 -9.11 5.44 5.42
C PRO A 931 -9.99 4.22 5.09
N GLN A 932 -9.75 3.56 3.96
CA GLN A 932 -10.63 2.52 3.41
C GLN A 932 -10.86 1.30 4.32
N HIS A 933 -10.03 1.10 5.35
CA HIS A 933 -10.19 0.00 6.31
C HIS A 933 -11.04 0.38 7.52
N THR A 934 -11.44 1.64 7.68
CA THR A 934 -12.49 2.05 8.60
C THR A 934 -13.82 2.01 7.87
N CYS A 935 -14.58 0.94 8.11
CA CYS A 935 -15.86 0.72 7.45
C CYS A 935 -16.75 -0.17 8.33
N TRP A 936 -18.07 0.05 8.26
CA TRP A 936 -19.09 -0.73 8.97
C TRP A 936 -20.24 -1.08 8.04
N CYS A 937 -20.85 -2.23 8.25
CA CYS A 937 -22.05 -2.65 7.51
C CYS A 937 -23.01 -3.43 8.37
N ARG A 938 -24.26 -3.53 7.90
CA ARG A 938 -25.20 -4.61 8.23
C ARG A 938 -25.04 -5.72 7.21
N LEU A 939 -25.14 -6.95 7.66
CA LEU A 939 -25.05 -8.14 6.80
C LEU A 939 -26.29 -8.99 7.00
N ARG A 940 -26.94 -9.37 5.89
CA ARG A 940 -28.12 -10.25 5.88
C ARG A 940 -28.03 -11.28 4.75
N SER A 941 -28.68 -12.41 4.92
CA SER A 941 -28.96 -13.35 3.82
C SER A 941 -29.99 -12.75 2.85
N VAL A 942 -29.84 -12.99 1.55
CA VAL A 942 -30.72 -12.48 0.48
C VAL A 942 -31.71 -13.53 0.06
#